data_c6e9d14ee47e1a98166365cb207956e9
#
_entry.id   c6e9d14ee47e1a98166365cb207956e9
#
_cell.length_a   1.000
_cell.length_b   1.000
_cell.length_c   1.000
_cell.angle_alpha   90.00
_cell.angle_beta   90.00
_cell.angle_gamma   90.00
#
_symmetry.space_group_name_H-M   'P 1'
#
loop_
_entity.id
_entity.type
_entity.pdbx_description
1 polymer ?
#
loop_
_entity_poly.entity_id
_entity_poly.type
_entity_poly.pdbx_seq_one_letter_code
_entity_poly.pdbx_strand_id
1 'polypeptide(L)'
;MSFIDEKEIAAAMSVKLDFDVLPEKATFQEGIRRAPDRGFRLTQAQTEIALKNALRYIPKKFHQELIPEFLEELKTRGRIYGYRFRPKDRIYGKPIDEYKGKCTAAKAMQVMIDNNLSFEIALYPYELVTYGETGSVCANWMQYNLIKKYLEVMTEDQTLVVESGHPLGLFKSKPEAPRVVITNGLLIGEYDNMRDWEIAEEMGVTNYGQMTAGGWMYIGPQGIVHGTFNTLLNAGRLKLGVPDDGDLTGKLFISSGLGGMSGAQGKAAEIAKAVAIVAEVDRSRIETRHSQGWISQVTDSAEEAVKLAQAALEAGESTSIAYHGNIVDLLEYVNEHQVHVHLLSDQTSCHNVYDGGYCPVGISFEERTRLLAEDKETFHRLVDETLARHFAVIKALTAKGTYFFDYGNAFMKSVYDSGIKEISKNGLDDKDGFIWPSYVEDIMGPMLFDYGYGPFRWVCLSGKHEDLIATDHAAMEAIDPTRRYQDRDNYNWIRDAEKNQLVVGTQARILYQDCMGRVNIALKFNELIRQGKIGPVMIGRDHHDVSGTDAPFRETSNIKDGSNVTCDMAVQCYAGNAARGMSLVALHNGGGTGIGKAINGGFGLVLDGSHRIDEIIKSAISWDTMGGVARRNWARNDHAIETAIEYNRLHAGTDHITIPYLADEDLVKEAVQKLF
;
A
#
# COMPACT_ATOMS: atom_id res chain seq x y z
N MET A 1 7.38 26.75 34.61
CA MET A 1 6.57 27.86 34.08
C MET A 1 7.04 28.14 32.66
N SER A 2 6.16 28.19 31.69
CA SER A 2 6.52 28.64 30.34
C SER A 2 6.80 30.14 30.39
N PHE A 3 7.95 30.57 29.84
CA PHE A 3 8.32 31.99 29.75
C PHE A 3 7.60 32.70 28.59
N ILE A 4 6.80 31.97 27.79
CA ILE A 4 6.16 32.46 26.56
C ILE A 4 4.68 32.71 26.83
N ASP A 5 4.20 33.92 26.54
CA ASP A 5 2.79 34.30 26.66
C ASP A 5 1.96 33.67 25.53
N GLU A 6 0.78 33.16 25.84
CA GLU A 6 -0.18 32.64 24.86
C GLU A 6 -0.57 33.66 23.79
N LYS A 7 -0.61 34.94 24.12
CA LYS A 7 -0.89 36.02 23.16
C LYS A 7 0.22 36.13 22.11
N GLU A 8 1.48 35.94 22.55
CA GLU A 8 2.64 35.93 21.63
C GLU A 8 2.57 34.72 20.70
N ILE A 9 2.23 33.52 21.24
CA ILE A 9 2.05 32.31 20.45
C ILE A 9 0.94 32.55 19.38
N ALA A 10 -0.23 33.01 19.82
CA ALA A 10 -1.37 33.23 18.93
C ALA A 10 -1.11 34.28 17.85
N ALA A 11 -0.33 35.34 18.18
CA ALA A 11 0.05 36.39 17.24
C ALA A 11 1.11 35.91 16.23
N ALA A 12 2.00 35.01 16.63
CA ALA A 12 3.03 34.45 15.76
C ALA A 12 2.50 33.38 14.80
N MET A 13 1.37 32.74 15.10
CA MET A 13 0.76 31.72 14.25
C MET A 13 -0.01 32.34 13.08
N SER A 14 0.57 32.29 11.88
CA SER A 14 -0.13 32.70 10.64
C SER A 14 -1.11 31.64 10.12
N VAL A 15 -0.85 30.36 10.40
CA VAL A 15 -1.73 29.21 10.08
C VAL A 15 -2.03 28.46 11.36
N LYS A 16 -3.27 28.35 11.72
CA LYS A 16 -3.74 27.71 12.96
C LYS A 16 -5.16 27.20 12.82
N LEU A 17 -5.57 26.30 13.70
CA LEU A 17 -6.96 25.97 13.90
C LEU A 17 -7.58 27.10 14.72
N ASP A 18 -8.47 27.87 14.09
CA ASP A 18 -9.10 29.04 14.68
C ASP A 18 -10.62 28.86 14.72
N PHE A 19 -11.17 28.90 15.90
CA PHE A 19 -12.61 28.85 16.15
C PHE A 19 -12.94 29.60 17.44
N ASP A 20 -14.01 30.36 17.40
CA ASP A 20 -14.49 31.12 18.57
C ASP A 20 -15.15 30.21 19.61
N VAL A 21 -15.83 29.18 19.13
CA VAL A 21 -16.55 28.17 19.91
C VAL A 21 -16.12 26.79 19.40
N LEU A 22 -15.96 25.81 20.30
CA LEU A 22 -15.67 24.43 19.90
C LEU A 22 -16.76 23.90 18.94
N PRO A 23 -16.38 23.13 17.93
CA PRO A 23 -17.34 22.40 17.13
C PRO A 23 -18.24 21.51 18.02
N GLU A 24 -19.43 21.19 17.55
CA GLU A 24 -20.30 20.21 18.21
C GLU A 24 -19.62 18.86 18.33
N LYS A 25 -20.01 18.06 19.34
CA LYS A 25 -19.53 16.68 19.48
C LYS A 25 -19.82 15.89 18.21
N ALA A 26 -18.86 15.03 17.83
CA ALA A 26 -18.99 14.22 16.63
C ALA A 26 -20.16 13.24 16.74
N THR A 27 -20.93 13.14 15.66
CA THR A 27 -21.91 12.08 15.45
C THR A 27 -21.38 11.09 14.42
N PHE A 28 -21.75 9.84 14.56
CA PHE A 28 -21.31 8.77 13.67
C PHE A 28 -22.50 8.22 12.88
N GLN A 29 -22.33 8.09 11.58
CA GLN A 29 -23.40 7.54 10.71
C GLN A 29 -23.43 6.03 10.86
N GLU A 30 -24.63 5.47 10.94
CA GLU A 30 -24.85 4.04 10.92
C GLU A 30 -24.34 3.43 9.59
N GLY A 31 -23.81 2.21 9.64
CA GLY A 31 -23.27 1.51 8.47
C GLY A 31 -21.86 1.94 8.04
N ILE A 32 -21.27 2.97 8.64
CA ILE A 32 -19.86 3.32 8.39
C ILE A 32 -18.97 2.58 9.37
N ARG A 33 -18.01 1.84 8.81
CA ARG A 33 -17.07 1.04 9.59
C ARG A 33 -16.24 1.90 10.53
N ARG A 34 -16.01 1.37 11.71
CA ARG A 34 -15.19 1.96 12.77
C ARG A 34 -13.99 1.06 13.05
N ALA A 35 -12.85 1.65 13.36
CA ALA A 35 -11.73 0.87 13.88
C ALA A 35 -12.15 0.11 15.17
N PRO A 36 -11.63 -1.10 15.39
CA PRO A 36 -11.91 -1.84 16.61
C PRO A 36 -11.44 -1.05 17.83
N ASP A 37 -12.12 -1.27 18.96
CA ASP A 37 -11.65 -0.75 20.25
C ASP A 37 -10.33 -1.45 20.59
N ARG A 38 -9.32 -0.64 20.91
CA ARG A 38 -7.99 -1.12 21.28
C ARG A 38 -7.72 -0.66 22.69
N GLY A 39 -7.43 -1.54 23.59
CA GLY A 39 -7.09 -1.16 24.95
C GLY A 39 -5.96 -0.13 25.00
N PHE A 40 -5.72 0.39 26.14
CA PHE A 40 -4.79 1.48 26.42
C PHE A 40 -3.58 0.94 27.22
N ARG A 41 -2.37 1.34 26.82
CA ARG A 41 -1.09 0.77 27.33
C ARG A 41 -0.19 1.78 28.02
N LEU A 42 -0.48 3.07 27.92
CA LEU A 42 0.38 4.13 28.39
C LEU A 42 0.47 4.21 29.92
N THR A 43 1.66 4.49 30.44
CA THR A 43 1.85 4.91 31.83
C THR A 43 1.24 6.30 32.07
N GLN A 44 1.13 6.69 33.34
CA GLN A 44 0.64 8.03 33.69
C GLN A 44 1.45 9.14 32.98
N ALA A 45 2.78 9.05 33.01
CA ALA A 45 3.65 10.04 32.36
C ALA A 45 3.44 10.10 30.86
N GLN A 46 3.29 8.94 30.22
CA GLN A 46 3.03 8.84 28.77
C GLN A 46 1.63 9.37 28.43
N THR A 47 0.63 9.14 29.28
CA THR A 47 -0.73 9.70 29.11
C THR A 47 -0.72 11.22 29.15
N GLU A 48 0.07 11.82 30.05
CA GLU A 48 0.25 13.28 30.08
C GLU A 48 0.89 13.79 28.77
N ILE A 49 1.87 13.06 28.21
CA ILE A 49 2.47 13.38 26.91
C ILE A 49 1.43 13.30 25.80
N ALA A 50 0.65 12.23 25.74
CA ALA A 50 -0.41 12.04 24.73
C ALA A 50 -1.40 13.21 24.74
N LEU A 51 -1.89 13.61 25.91
CA LEU A 51 -2.78 14.76 26.06
C LEU A 51 -2.14 16.06 25.60
N LYS A 52 -0.90 16.35 26.01
CA LYS A 52 -0.15 17.54 25.59
C LYS A 52 0.05 17.56 24.08
N ASN A 53 0.35 16.41 23.48
CA ASN A 53 0.51 16.26 22.04
C ASN A 53 -0.80 16.51 21.27
N ALA A 54 -1.94 16.11 21.77
CA ALA A 54 -3.24 16.40 21.15
C ALA A 54 -3.66 17.86 21.36
N LEU A 55 -3.43 18.40 22.54
CA LEU A 55 -3.85 19.76 22.90
C LEU A 55 -3.01 20.87 22.23
N ARG A 56 -1.80 20.56 21.74
CA ARG A 56 -0.93 21.57 21.08
C ARG A 56 -1.52 22.23 19.84
N TYR A 57 -2.57 21.65 19.24
CA TYR A 57 -3.27 22.20 18.08
C TYR A 57 -4.37 23.19 18.45
N ILE A 58 -4.76 23.25 19.73
CA ILE A 58 -6.00 23.86 20.19
C ILE A 58 -5.71 25.01 21.17
N PRO A 59 -6.39 26.17 21.05
CA PRO A 59 -6.26 27.24 22.03
C PRO A 59 -6.58 26.77 23.45
N LYS A 60 -5.78 27.19 24.43
CA LYS A 60 -5.84 26.75 25.84
C LYS A 60 -7.22 26.94 26.49
N LYS A 61 -7.97 27.98 26.08
CA LYS A 61 -9.32 28.23 26.60
C LYS A 61 -10.27 27.03 26.46
N PHE A 62 -9.98 26.08 25.55
CA PHE A 62 -10.80 24.91 25.31
C PHE A 62 -10.26 23.61 25.96
N HIS A 63 -9.07 23.63 26.54
CA HIS A 63 -8.42 22.41 27.06
C HIS A 63 -9.24 21.73 28.14
N GLN A 64 -9.85 22.50 29.05
CA GLN A 64 -10.68 21.96 30.15
C GLN A 64 -11.85 21.11 29.65
N GLU A 65 -12.47 21.51 28.51
CA GLU A 65 -13.59 20.79 27.90
C GLU A 65 -13.10 19.56 27.12
N LEU A 66 -11.95 19.64 26.45
CA LEU A 66 -11.43 18.59 25.58
C LEU A 66 -10.69 17.45 26.29
N ILE A 67 -10.03 17.72 27.41
CA ILE A 67 -9.26 16.70 28.15
C ILE A 67 -10.11 15.45 28.48
N PRO A 68 -11.34 15.54 29.00
CA PRO A 68 -12.16 14.36 29.23
C PRO A 68 -12.51 13.58 27.96
N GLU A 69 -12.74 14.26 26.84
CA GLU A 69 -13.03 13.61 25.54
C GLU A 69 -11.81 12.87 25.00
N PHE A 70 -10.64 13.50 25.04
CA PHE A 70 -9.40 12.90 24.58
C PHE A 70 -8.98 11.71 25.45
N LEU A 71 -9.22 11.77 26.75
CA LEU A 71 -9.01 10.63 27.65
C LEU A 71 -9.95 9.46 27.33
N GLU A 72 -11.19 9.74 26.98
CA GLU A 72 -12.14 8.70 26.57
C GLU A 72 -11.74 8.06 25.24
N GLU A 73 -11.34 8.87 24.25
CA GLU A 73 -10.81 8.36 22.99
C GLU A 73 -9.57 7.48 23.20
N LEU A 74 -8.64 7.93 24.06
CA LEU A 74 -7.42 7.17 24.38
C LEU A 74 -7.73 5.84 25.05
N LYS A 75 -8.67 5.81 26.01
CA LYS A 75 -9.07 4.59 26.71
C LYS A 75 -9.77 3.58 25.83
N THR A 76 -10.66 4.04 24.94
CA THR A 76 -11.48 3.15 24.12
C THR A 76 -10.80 2.79 22.80
N ARG A 77 -10.07 3.72 22.19
CA ARG A 77 -9.47 3.57 20.87
C ARG A 77 -7.96 3.35 20.88
N GLY A 78 -7.31 3.48 22.03
CA GLY A 78 -5.85 3.46 22.13
C GLY A 78 -5.17 4.69 21.51
N ARG A 79 -5.92 5.70 21.06
CA ARG A 79 -5.41 6.90 20.39
C ARG A 79 -6.36 8.07 20.57
N ILE A 80 -5.82 9.29 20.40
CA ILE A 80 -6.63 10.53 20.36
C ILE A 80 -6.81 10.93 18.88
N TYR A 81 -7.98 10.67 18.34
CA TYR A 81 -8.36 11.07 16.98
C TYR A 81 -8.89 12.49 16.89
N GLY A 82 -9.41 13.05 17.98
CA GLY A 82 -10.03 14.36 18.01
C GLY A 82 -11.30 14.42 17.16
N TYR A 83 -12.20 13.47 17.32
CA TYR A 83 -13.41 13.30 16.50
C TYR A 83 -14.25 14.56 16.37
N ARG A 84 -14.28 15.44 17.37
CA ARG A 84 -14.98 16.72 17.36
C ARG A 84 -14.55 17.63 16.19
N PHE A 85 -13.30 17.49 15.75
CA PHE A 85 -12.70 18.30 14.69
C PHE A 85 -12.87 17.70 13.28
N ARG A 86 -13.54 16.56 13.19
CA ARG A 86 -13.86 15.94 11.90
C ARG A 86 -14.80 16.81 11.09
N PRO A 87 -14.63 16.92 9.76
CA PRO A 87 -15.63 17.55 8.89
C PRO A 87 -17.01 16.92 9.10
N LYS A 88 -18.06 17.75 9.15
CA LYS A 88 -19.45 17.29 9.30
C LYS A 88 -19.94 16.56 8.04
N ASP A 89 -19.52 17.05 6.87
CA ASP A 89 -19.88 16.50 5.58
C ASP A 89 -19.09 15.24 5.27
N ARG A 90 -19.66 14.41 4.40
CA ARG A 90 -18.98 13.23 3.89
C ARG A 90 -17.74 13.63 3.08
N ILE A 91 -16.61 13.00 3.37
CA ILE A 91 -15.35 13.25 2.68
C ILE A 91 -15.29 12.40 1.41
N TYR A 92 -14.85 13.00 0.30
CA TYR A 92 -14.50 12.34 -0.96
C TYR A 92 -13.64 13.28 -1.81
N GLY A 93 -12.88 12.73 -2.75
CA GLY A 93 -12.08 13.55 -3.69
C GLY A 93 -12.97 14.28 -4.67
N LYS A 94 -13.16 15.58 -4.46
CA LYS A 94 -13.93 16.48 -5.33
C LYS A 94 -13.10 16.90 -6.54
N PRO A 95 -13.73 17.43 -7.61
CA PRO A 95 -13.01 18.11 -8.67
C PRO A 95 -12.05 19.18 -8.14
N ILE A 96 -10.86 19.29 -8.71
CA ILE A 96 -9.77 20.16 -8.24
C ILE A 96 -10.20 21.64 -8.11
N ASP A 97 -11.12 22.10 -8.96
CA ASP A 97 -11.59 23.48 -8.98
C ASP A 97 -12.47 23.84 -7.76
N GLU A 98 -12.97 22.85 -7.04
CA GLU A 98 -13.72 23.04 -5.80
C GLU A 98 -12.83 23.29 -4.58
N TYR A 99 -11.51 23.03 -4.70
CA TYR A 99 -10.56 23.24 -3.62
C TYR A 99 -9.95 24.64 -3.66
N LYS A 100 -9.80 25.23 -2.47
CA LYS A 100 -9.06 26.47 -2.29
C LYS A 100 -7.56 26.19 -2.30
N GLY A 101 -6.78 27.08 -2.87
CA GLY A 101 -5.32 26.99 -2.91
C GLY A 101 -4.72 27.94 -3.93
N LYS A 102 -3.48 28.36 -3.70
CA LYS A 102 -2.78 29.34 -4.54
C LYS A 102 -2.01 28.69 -5.71
N CYS A 103 -1.82 27.38 -5.67
CA CYS A 103 -1.17 26.64 -6.75
C CYS A 103 -1.88 25.30 -7.01
N THR A 104 -1.75 24.80 -8.23
CA THR A 104 -2.39 23.56 -8.69
C THR A 104 -1.95 22.35 -7.85
N ALA A 105 -0.66 22.26 -7.51
CA ALA A 105 -0.14 21.16 -6.71
C ALA A 105 -0.76 21.09 -5.31
N ALA A 106 -0.98 22.24 -4.65
CA ALA A 106 -1.63 22.31 -3.34
C ALA A 106 -3.09 21.84 -3.38
N LYS A 107 -3.83 22.21 -4.43
CA LYS A 107 -5.18 21.70 -4.65
C LYS A 107 -5.21 20.21 -4.95
N ALA A 108 -4.29 19.74 -5.80
CA ALA A 108 -4.16 18.32 -6.14
C ALA A 108 -3.95 17.46 -4.90
N MET A 109 -3.09 17.88 -3.99
CA MET A 109 -2.84 17.14 -2.73
C MET A 109 -4.07 17.10 -1.82
N GLN A 110 -4.88 18.15 -1.80
CA GLN A 110 -6.15 18.14 -1.07
C GLN A 110 -7.16 17.15 -1.68
N VAL A 111 -7.26 17.09 -3.02
CA VAL A 111 -8.05 16.05 -3.72
C VAL A 111 -7.62 14.66 -3.27
N MET A 112 -6.32 14.40 -3.28
CA MET A 112 -5.77 13.08 -2.95
C MET A 112 -5.96 12.70 -1.48
N ILE A 113 -5.79 13.62 -0.54
CA ILE A 113 -6.07 13.42 0.88
C ILE A 113 -7.54 13.03 1.08
N ASP A 114 -8.47 13.79 0.49
CA ASP A 114 -9.90 13.54 0.64
C ASP A 114 -10.32 12.25 -0.08
N ASN A 115 -9.69 11.91 -1.21
CA ASN A 115 -9.92 10.62 -1.86
C ASN A 115 -9.47 9.45 -0.96
N ASN A 116 -8.30 9.53 -0.33
CA ASN A 116 -7.82 8.50 0.62
C ASN A 116 -8.79 8.26 1.79
N LEU A 117 -9.54 9.29 2.19
CA LEU A 117 -10.48 9.26 3.31
C LEU A 117 -11.95 9.13 2.87
N SER A 118 -12.21 8.97 1.58
CA SER A 118 -13.56 8.72 1.05
C SER A 118 -14.20 7.53 1.76
N PHE A 119 -15.47 7.68 2.13
CA PHE A 119 -16.24 6.63 2.79
C PHE A 119 -16.44 5.37 1.92
N GLU A 120 -16.21 5.48 0.62
CA GLU A 120 -16.24 4.36 -0.33
C GLU A 120 -14.91 3.62 -0.41
N ILE A 121 -13.81 4.27 0.00
CA ILE A 121 -12.44 3.80 -0.16
C ILE A 121 -11.83 3.40 1.18
N ALA A 122 -11.89 4.31 2.18
CA ALA A 122 -11.22 4.15 3.45
C ALA A 122 -11.82 3.00 4.27
N LEU A 123 -10.95 2.20 4.89
CA LEU A 123 -11.36 1.10 5.76
C LEU A 123 -12.08 1.62 7.01
N TYR A 124 -11.48 2.62 7.69
CA TYR A 124 -12.04 3.28 8.87
C TYR A 124 -11.95 4.80 8.68
N PRO A 125 -12.86 5.40 7.90
CA PRO A 125 -12.74 6.81 7.53
C PRO A 125 -12.78 7.76 8.74
N TYR A 126 -13.48 7.40 9.80
CA TYR A 126 -13.53 8.21 11.01
C TYR A 126 -12.24 8.19 11.81
N GLU A 127 -11.47 7.14 11.69
CA GLU A 127 -10.16 6.95 12.31
C GLU A 127 -9.00 7.27 11.35
N LEU A 128 -9.28 7.93 10.21
CA LEU A 128 -8.28 8.34 9.21
C LEU A 128 -7.49 7.17 8.58
N VAL A 129 -7.99 5.95 8.72
CA VAL A 129 -7.35 4.74 8.22
C VAL A 129 -7.85 4.41 6.82
N THR A 130 -6.94 4.41 5.87
CA THR A 130 -7.22 4.09 4.48
C THR A 130 -7.32 2.58 4.27
N TYR A 131 -6.31 1.83 4.70
CA TYR A 131 -6.25 0.36 4.55
C TYR A 131 -5.29 -0.29 5.56
N GLY A 132 -5.24 -1.62 5.58
CA GLY A 132 -4.26 -2.41 6.36
C GLY A 132 -4.42 -2.31 7.87
N GLU A 133 -5.64 -2.10 8.36
CA GLU A 133 -6.05 -1.94 9.76
C GLU A 133 -5.51 -0.66 10.43
N THR A 134 -4.34 -0.17 10.06
CA THR A 134 -3.68 0.97 10.71
C THR A 134 -3.07 2.00 9.75
N GLY A 135 -3.00 1.70 8.44
CA GLY A 135 -2.39 2.60 7.45
C GLY A 135 -3.17 3.90 7.28
N SER A 136 -2.63 5.01 7.78
CA SER A 136 -3.36 6.27 7.93
C SER A 136 -2.75 7.44 7.16
N VAL A 137 -3.62 8.38 6.77
CA VAL A 137 -3.25 9.64 6.10
C VAL A 137 -2.51 10.58 7.05
N CYS A 138 -2.97 10.68 8.28
CA CYS A 138 -2.37 11.36 9.43
C CYS A 138 -3.00 10.81 10.70
N ALA A 139 -2.50 11.20 11.89
CA ALA A 139 -2.87 10.56 13.14
C ALA A 139 -4.21 11.06 13.72
N ASN A 140 -4.62 12.29 13.46
CA ASN A 140 -5.82 12.88 14.06
C ASN A 140 -6.43 13.99 13.18
N TRP A 141 -7.67 14.36 13.49
CA TRP A 141 -8.42 15.36 12.73
C TRP A 141 -7.90 16.79 12.87
N MET A 142 -7.16 17.10 13.93
CA MET A 142 -6.49 18.39 14.05
C MET A 142 -5.36 18.52 13.03
N GLN A 143 -4.58 17.46 12.85
CA GLN A 143 -3.55 17.39 11.80
C GLN A 143 -4.15 17.52 10.40
N TYR A 144 -5.20 16.75 10.09
CA TYR A 144 -5.92 16.84 8.82
C TYR A 144 -6.33 18.30 8.49
N ASN A 145 -7.00 18.96 9.44
CA ASN A 145 -7.46 20.33 9.24
C ASN A 145 -6.29 21.30 9.08
N LEU A 146 -5.21 21.14 9.84
CA LEU A 146 -4.06 22.03 9.76
C LEU A 146 -3.28 21.82 8.45
N ILE A 147 -3.09 20.57 8.00
CA ILE A 147 -2.51 20.25 6.70
C ILE A 147 -3.31 20.93 5.58
N LYS A 148 -4.64 20.80 5.58
CA LYS A 148 -5.51 21.44 4.58
C LYS A 148 -5.33 22.96 4.58
N LYS A 149 -5.29 23.61 5.74
CA LYS A 149 -5.05 25.05 5.86
C LYS A 149 -3.69 25.46 5.32
N TYR A 150 -2.63 24.70 5.58
CA TYR A 150 -1.31 24.95 5.00
C TYR A 150 -1.34 24.85 3.47
N LEU A 151 -2.00 23.83 2.92
CA LEU A 151 -2.16 23.66 1.47
C LEU A 151 -2.95 24.81 0.83
N GLU A 152 -3.98 25.36 1.51
CA GLU A 152 -4.75 26.50 1.01
C GLU A 152 -3.90 27.77 0.85
N VAL A 153 -2.94 28.01 1.74
CA VAL A 153 -2.10 29.23 1.75
C VAL A 153 -0.77 29.09 1.04
N MET A 154 -0.34 27.86 0.77
CA MET A 154 0.95 27.52 0.15
C MET A 154 1.08 28.13 -1.26
N THR A 155 2.24 28.71 -1.52
CA THR A 155 2.64 29.24 -2.83
C THR A 155 3.56 28.27 -3.56
N GLU A 156 3.83 28.54 -4.86
CA GLU A 156 4.73 27.69 -5.68
C GLU A 156 6.20 27.71 -5.23
N ASP A 157 6.60 28.68 -4.45
CA ASP A 157 7.95 28.81 -3.90
C ASP A 157 8.05 28.38 -2.42
N GLN A 158 7.13 27.55 -1.95
CA GLN A 158 7.12 27.01 -0.59
C GLN A 158 7.03 25.50 -0.58
N THR A 159 7.56 24.87 0.45
CA THR A 159 7.46 23.45 0.76
C THR A 159 6.82 23.24 2.13
N LEU A 160 5.76 22.46 2.19
CA LEU A 160 5.17 21.96 3.42
C LEU A 160 5.95 20.72 3.91
N VAL A 161 6.40 20.77 5.16
CA VAL A 161 7.06 19.63 5.82
C VAL A 161 6.08 18.95 6.76
N VAL A 162 5.92 17.64 6.61
CA VAL A 162 5.04 16.79 7.42
C VAL A 162 5.84 15.62 8.00
N GLU A 163 5.90 15.54 9.32
CA GLU A 163 6.54 14.44 10.06
C GLU A 163 5.50 13.65 10.85
N SER A 164 5.31 12.38 10.51
CA SER A 164 4.34 11.50 11.19
C SER A 164 2.96 12.14 11.36
N GLY A 165 2.46 12.78 10.29
CA GLY A 165 1.20 13.50 10.27
C GLY A 165 1.27 14.93 10.84
N HIS A 166 2.35 15.34 11.50
CA HIS A 166 2.53 16.68 12.05
C HIS A 166 2.96 17.68 10.97
N PRO A 167 2.14 18.66 10.58
CA PRO A 167 2.54 19.72 9.67
C PRO A 167 3.42 20.72 10.43
N LEU A 168 4.74 20.63 10.24
CA LEU A 168 5.71 21.45 10.95
C LEU A 168 5.77 22.89 10.43
N GLY A 169 5.44 23.12 9.16
CA GLY A 169 5.41 24.46 8.60
C GLY A 169 5.67 24.53 7.12
N LEU A 170 5.49 25.75 6.57
CA LEU A 170 5.86 26.12 5.21
C LEU A 170 7.22 26.80 5.22
N PHE A 171 8.13 26.29 4.39
CA PHE A 171 9.48 26.83 4.23
C PHE A 171 9.64 27.37 2.82
N LYS A 172 10.38 28.50 2.70
CA LYS A 172 10.72 29.04 1.39
C LYS A 172 11.50 28.01 0.59
N SER A 173 11.16 27.87 -0.66
CA SER A 173 11.72 26.93 -1.60
C SER A 173 11.81 27.56 -2.99
N LYS A 174 11.71 26.77 -4.03
CA LYS A 174 11.68 27.18 -5.44
C LYS A 174 10.68 26.32 -6.22
N PRO A 175 10.16 26.77 -7.37
CA PRO A 175 9.15 26.03 -8.14
C PRO A 175 9.57 24.61 -8.54
N GLU A 176 10.86 24.35 -8.70
CA GLU A 176 11.43 23.05 -9.06
C GLU A 176 11.61 22.10 -7.88
N ALA A 177 11.39 22.54 -6.64
CA ALA A 177 11.46 21.71 -5.45
C ALA A 177 10.09 21.06 -5.13
N PRO A 178 10.03 20.01 -4.31
CA PRO A 178 8.77 19.44 -3.85
C PRO A 178 7.89 20.48 -3.13
N ARG A 179 6.59 20.39 -3.37
CA ARG A 179 5.60 21.17 -2.60
C ARG A 179 5.33 20.55 -1.24
N VAL A 180 5.46 19.21 -1.13
CA VAL A 180 5.27 18.48 0.13
C VAL A 180 6.37 17.45 0.31
N VAL A 181 6.91 17.40 1.52
CA VAL A 181 7.90 16.41 1.98
C VAL A 181 7.32 15.71 3.21
N ILE A 182 7.16 14.39 3.12
CA ILE A 182 6.55 13.56 4.17
C ILE A 182 7.52 12.50 4.65
N THR A 183 7.61 12.34 5.98
CA THR A 183 8.23 11.17 6.62
C THR A 183 7.29 10.60 7.67
N ASN A 184 7.15 9.27 7.73
CA ASN A 184 6.25 8.62 8.69
C ASN A 184 6.94 7.46 9.40
N GLY A 185 6.92 7.47 10.73
CA GLY A 185 7.28 6.34 11.57
C GLY A 185 8.75 5.90 11.50
N LEU A 186 9.66 6.77 11.04
CA LEU A 186 11.09 6.47 10.95
C LEU A 186 11.72 6.53 12.35
N LEU A 187 11.75 5.39 13.03
CA LEU A 187 12.31 5.25 14.36
C LEU A 187 13.84 5.01 14.30
N ILE A 188 14.54 5.45 15.34
CA ILE A 188 15.95 5.10 15.53
C ILE A 188 16.04 3.62 15.92
N GLY A 189 17.03 2.88 15.42
CA GLY A 189 17.13 1.43 15.49
C GLY A 189 16.86 0.80 16.85
N GLU A 190 17.24 1.44 17.96
CA GLU A 190 16.92 0.98 19.33
C GLU A 190 15.40 0.85 19.57
N TYR A 191 14.60 1.70 18.93
CA TYR A 191 13.15 1.81 19.06
C TYR A 191 12.39 1.28 17.83
N ASP A 192 13.10 0.77 16.82
CA ASP A 192 12.50 0.33 15.56
C ASP A 192 11.91 -1.08 15.67
N ASN A 193 10.90 -1.20 16.52
CA ASN A 193 10.13 -2.41 16.76
C ASN A 193 8.66 -2.06 17.03
N MET A 194 7.77 -3.04 16.85
CA MET A 194 6.32 -2.82 16.99
C MET A 194 5.92 -2.28 18.38
N ARG A 195 6.51 -2.80 19.44
CA ARG A 195 6.12 -2.42 20.81
C ARG A 195 6.39 -0.95 21.09
N ASP A 196 7.61 -0.48 20.80
CA ASP A 196 8.00 0.91 21.07
C ASP A 196 7.28 1.85 20.10
N TRP A 197 7.06 1.40 18.87
CA TRP A 197 6.30 2.14 17.87
C TRP A 197 4.83 2.32 18.30
N GLU A 198 4.14 1.29 18.80
CA GLU A 198 2.77 1.36 19.29
C GLU A 198 2.62 2.37 20.46
N ILE A 199 3.56 2.36 21.40
CA ILE A 199 3.60 3.34 22.49
C ILE A 199 3.76 4.77 21.93
N ALA A 200 4.65 4.96 20.98
CA ALA A 200 4.86 6.25 20.34
C ALA A 200 3.61 6.72 19.57
N GLU A 201 2.89 5.80 18.92
CA GLU A 201 1.65 6.10 18.21
C GLU A 201 0.51 6.46 19.19
N GLU A 202 0.34 5.72 20.29
CA GLU A 202 -0.63 6.04 21.34
C GLU A 202 -0.35 7.42 21.96
N MET A 203 0.92 7.79 22.11
CA MET A 203 1.32 9.14 22.56
C MET A 203 1.12 10.24 21.50
N GLY A 204 0.71 9.90 20.28
CA GLY A 204 0.60 10.86 19.18
C GLY A 204 1.95 11.41 18.70
N VAL A 205 3.02 10.61 18.82
CA VAL A 205 4.39 10.95 18.37
C VAL A 205 4.62 10.52 16.94
N THR A 206 4.13 9.34 16.57
CA THR A 206 4.34 8.75 15.25
C THR A 206 3.01 8.42 14.55
N ASN A 207 3.10 8.02 13.29
CA ASN A 207 1.97 7.64 12.46
C ASN A 207 2.38 6.52 11.49
N TYR A 208 1.55 5.48 11.38
CA TYR A 208 1.77 4.42 10.41
C TYR A 208 1.29 4.86 9.02
N GLY A 209 2.16 5.57 8.32
CA GLY A 209 1.84 6.11 7.01
C GLY A 209 1.68 5.08 5.91
N GLN A 210 1.91 3.84 6.16
CA GLN A 210 1.84 2.68 5.25
C GLN A 210 1.68 3.07 3.76
N MET A 211 2.79 3.15 3.04
CA MET A 211 2.83 3.36 1.58
C MET A 211 1.94 4.53 1.09
N THR A 212 1.01 4.26 0.17
CA THR A 212 0.16 5.26 -0.46
C THR A 212 -0.90 5.87 0.47
N ALA A 213 -1.16 5.28 1.63
CA ALA A 213 -2.03 5.92 2.64
C ALA A 213 -1.36 7.19 3.19
N GLY A 214 -0.18 7.07 3.77
CA GLY A 214 0.57 8.21 4.30
C GLY A 214 1.26 9.08 3.24
N GLY A 215 1.47 8.55 2.04
CA GLY A 215 1.96 9.30 0.88
C GLY A 215 0.84 9.94 0.05
N TRP A 216 -0.40 9.85 0.46
CA TRP A 216 -1.59 10.45 -0.17
C TRP A 216 -1.80 10.07 -1.64
N MET A 217 -1.39 8.87 -2.04
CA MET A 217 -1.46 8.40 -3.43
C MET A 217 -2.35 7.17 -3.63
N TYR A 218 -3.15 6.78 -2.64
CA TYR A 218 -4.07 5.68 -2.76
C TYR A 218 -5.24 6.01 -3.69
N ILE A 219 -5.51 5.17 -4.66
CA ILE A 219 -6.55 5.35 -5.69
C ILE A 219 -7.74 4.40 -5.52
N GLY A 220 -7.90 3.83 -4.33
CA GLY A 220 -8.87 2.79 -4.06
C GLY A 220 -8.35 1.40 -4.41
N PRO A 221 -9.19 0.36 -4.24
CA PRO A 221 -8.78 -1.03 -4.42
C PRO A 221 -8.38 -1.37 -5.86
N GLN A 222 -8.70 -0.55 -6.86
CA GLN A 222 -8.25 -0.79 -8.24
C GLN A 222 -6.72 -0.83 -8.37
N GLY A 223 -5.98 -0.14 -7.48
CA GLY A 223 -4.52 -0.17 -7.49
C GLY A 223 -3.96 -1.57 -7.32
N ILE A 224 -4.52 -2.35 -6.44
CA ILE A 224 -4.08 -3.73 -6.17
C ILE A 224 -4.69 -4.74 -7.16
N VAL A 225 -5.80 -4.43 -7.85
CA VAL A 225 -6.39 -5.36 -8.84
C VAL A 225 -5.37 -5.68 -9.92
N HIS A 226 -4.69 -4.67 -10.47
CA HIS A 226 -3.69 -4.89 -11.50
C HIS A 226 -2.46 -5.63 -10.97
N GLY A 227 -2.00 -5.33 -9.75
CA GLY A 227 -0.93 -6.08 -9.08
C GLY A 227 -1.29 -7.54 -8.89
N THR A 228 -2.49 -7.83 -8.39
CA THR A 228 -2.98 -9.21 -8.21
C THR A 228 -3.17 -9.92 -9.55
N PHE A 229 -3.74 -9.26 -10.54
CA PHE A 229 -3.87 -9.79 -11.91
C PHE A 229 -2.50 -10.21 -12.47
N ASN A 230 -1.50 -9.32 -12.43
CA ASN A 230 -0.15 -9.63 -12.88
C ASN A 230 0.49 -10.76 -12.09
N THR A 231 0.32 -10.78 -10.78
CA THR A 231 0.85 -11.85 -9.92
C THR A 231 0.27 -13.20 -10.30
N LEU A 232 -1.05 -13.31 -10.40
CA LEU A 232 -1.74 -14.56 -10.74
C LEU A 232 -1.38 -15.06 -12.14
N LEU A 233 -1.43 -14.17 -13.15
CA LEU A 233 -1.14 -14.52 -14.53
C LEU A 233 0.31 -14.98 -14.71
N ASN A 234 1.27 -14.25 -14.09
CA ASN A 234 2.67 -14.64 -14.15
C ASN A 234 3.01 -15.87 -13.30
N ALA A 235 2.30 -16.11 -12.17
CA ALA A 235 2.38 -17.38 -11.46
C ALA A 235 1.91 -18.55 -12.34
N GLY A 236 0.84 -18.34 -13.11
CA GLY A 236 0.36 -19.31 -14.10
C GLY A 236 1.39 -19.61 -15.20
N ARG A 237 2.02 -18.58 -15.74
CA ARG A 237 3.10 -18.72 -16.74
C ARG A 237 4.30 -19.48 -16.17
N LEU A 238 4.71 -19.12 -14.97
CA LEU A 238 5.90 -19.67 -14.33
C LEU A 238 5.71 -21.10 -13.81
N LYS A 239 4.55 -21.44 -13.26
CA LYS A 239 4.33 -22.71 -12.51
C LYS A 239 3.31 -23.65 -13.15
N LEU A 240 2.39 -23.15 -13.98
CA LEU A 240 1.30 -23.95 -14.52
C LEU A 240 1.36 -24.12 -16.04
N GLY A 241 2.43 -23.67 -16.70
CA GLY A 241 2.64 -23.81 -18.13
C GLY A 241 1.70 -22.96 -18.99
N VAL A 242 1.16 -21.88 -18.45
CA VAL A 242 0.34 -20.92 -19.20
C VAL A 242 1.24 -20.20 -20.21
N PRO A 243 0.89 -20.14 -21.51
CA PRO A 243 1.68 -19.41 -22.50
C PRO A 243 1.61 -17.89 -22.29
N ASP A 244 2.52 -17.14 -22.90
CA ASP A 244 2.61 -15.68 -22.77
C ASP A 244 1.31 -14.94 -23.13
N ASP A 245 0.54 -15.47 -24.07
CA ASP A 245 -0.75 -14.94 -24.53
C ASP A 245 -1.97 -15.66 -23.93
N GLY A 246 -1.73 -16.60 -23.01
CA GLY A 246 -2.76 -17.39 -22.33
C GLY A 246 -3.36 -16.72 -21.10
N ASP A 247 -4.34 -17.40 -20.51
CA ASP A 247 -5.04 -17.00 -19.28
C ASP A 247 -5.14 -18.17 -18.30
N LEU A 248 -5.83 -17.97 -17.17
CA LEU A 248 -5.98 -18.96 -16.10
C LEU A 248 -7.28 -19.78 -16.20
N THR A 249 -7.87 -19.93 -17.39
CA THR A 249 -9.05 -20.80 -17.57
C THR A 249 -8.77 -22.21 -17.05
N GLY A 250 -9.70 -22.75 -16.27
CA GLY A 250 -9.56 -24.07 -15.64
C GLY A 250 -8.59 -24.13 -14.44
N LYS A 251 -8.17 -22.98 -13.87
CA LYS A 251 -7.30 -22.93 -12.69
C LYS A 251 -8.06 -22.41 -11.48
N LEU A 252 -7.86 -23.08 -10.33
CA LEU A 252 -8.40 -22.66 -9.03
C LEU A 252 -7.36 -21.89 -8.23
N PHE A 253 -7.74 -20.71 -7.79
CA PHE A 253 -7.01 -19.87 -6.85
C PHE A 253 -7.77 -19.77 -5.52
N ILE A 254 -7.10 -19.96 -4.40
CA ILE A 254 -7.66 -19.74 -3.06
C ILE A 254 -6.82 -18.71 -2.32
N SER A 255 -7.49 -17.79 -1.61
CA SER A 255 -6.86 -16.78 -0.77
C SER A 255 -7.82 -16.31 0.32
N SER A 256 -7.39 -15.31 1.11
CA SER A 256 -8.20 -14.73 2.17
C SER A 256 -8.11 -13.21 2.22
N GLY A 257 -9.13 -12.62 2.83
CA GLY A 257 -9.29 -11.19 3.03
C GLY A 257 -10.05 -10.49 1.89
N LEU A 258 -10.99 -9.61 2.26
CA LEU A 258 -11.75 -8.74 1.36
C LEU A 258 -11.76 -7.28 1.82
N GLY A 259 -10.72 -6.88 2.57
CA GLY A 259 -10.51 -5.52 3.05
C GLY A 259 -10.11 -4.51 1.95
N GLY A 260 -9.41 -3.46 2.34
CA GLY A 260 -8.97 -2.39 1.42
C GLY A 260 -8.05 -2.88 0.32
N MET A 261 -7.02 -3.64 0.68
CA MET A 261 -6.04 -4.21 -0.26
C MET A 261 -6.54 -5.55 -0.81
N SER A 262 -6.90 -6.49 0.05
CA SER A 262 -7.28 -7.85 -0.31
C SER A 262 -8.61 -7.95 -1.07
N GLY A 263 -9.47 -6.95 -0.98
CA GLY A 263 -10.75 -6.92 -1.70
C GLY A 263 -10.65 -6.96 -3.23
N ALA A 264 -9.47 -6.77 -3.76
CA ALA A 264 -9.18 -6.83 -5.19
C ALA A 264 -9.05 -8.25 -5.76
N GLN A 265 -8.84 -9.27 -4.91
CA GLN A 265 -8.42 -10.61 -5.34
C GLN A 265 -9.44 -11.31 -6.22
N GLY A 266 -10.73 -11.28 -5.85
CA GLY A 266 -11.79 -11.89 -6.64
C GLY A 266 -11.90 -11.29 -8.04
N LYS A 267 -11.91 -9.96 -8.13
CA LYS A 267 -11.96 -9.23 -9.40
C LYS A 267 -10.75 -9.52 -10.29
N ALA A 268 -9.55 -9.51 -9.71
CA ALA A 268 -8.31 -9.80 -10.43
C ALA A 268 -8.30 -11.23 -10.99
N ALA A 269 -8.76 -12.21 -10.20
CA ALA A 269 -8.85 -13.59 -10.63
C ALA A 269 -9.83 -13.77 -11.79
N GLU A 270 -11.01 -13.14 -11.74
CA GLU A 270 -11.97 -13.17 -12.86
C GLU A 270 -11.43 -12.52 -14.13
N ILE A 271 -10.71 -11.39 -14.03
CA ILE A 271 -10.06 -10.75 -15.18
C ILE A 271 -8.99 -11.68 -15.78
N ALA A 272 -8.24 -12.40 -14.92
CA ALA A 272 -7.28 -13.42 -15.35
C ALA A 272 -7.93 -14.74 -15.81
N LYS A 273 -9.25 -14.85 -15.79
CA LYS A 273 -10.04 -16.05 -16.16
C LYS A 273 -9.89 -17.24 -15.20
N ALA A 274 -9.44 -17.01 -13.99
CA ALA A 274 -9.40 -18.03 -12.94
C ALA A 274 -10.78 -18.22 -12.26
N VAL A 275 -10.94 -19.35 -11.59
CA VAL A 275 -11.94 -19.55 -10.55
C VAL A 275 -11.28 -19.23 -9.21
N ALA A 276 -11.92 -18.41 -8.38
CA ALA A 276 -11.36 -18.01 -7.09
C ALA A 276 -12.31 -18.27 -5.92
N ILE A 277 -11.77 -18.75 -4.78
CA ILE A 277 -12.45 -18.73 -3.49
C ILE A 277 -11.68 -17.82 -2.56
N VAL A 278 -12.32 -16.83 -1.97
CA VAL A 278 -11.71 -15.88 -1.03
C VAL A 278 -12.45 -15.95 0.31
N ALA A 279 -11.74 -16.39 1.36
CA ALA A 279 -12.27 -16.43 2.70
C ALA A 279 -12.26 -15.05 3.36
N GLU A 280 -13.32 -14.67 4.04
CA GLU A 280 -13.41 -13.43 4.82
C GLU A 280 -14.27 -13.63 6.05
N VAL A 281 -13.80 -13.19 7.20
CA VAL A 281 -14.50 -13.34 8.49
C VAL A 281 -15.47 -12.19 8.81
N ASP A 282 -15.27 -11.04 8.17
CA ASP A 282 -16.12 -9.86 8.34
C ASP A 282 -17.18 -9.79 7.23
N ARG A 283 -18.43 -10.11 7.59
CA ARG A 283 -19.58 -10.09 6.66
C ARG A 283 -19.72 -8.76 5.93
N SER A 284 -19.45 -7.65 6.59
CA SER A 284 -19.60 -6.32 6.00
C SER A 284 -18.62 -6.06 4.85
N ARG A 285 -17.44 -6.66 4.90
CA ARG A 285 -16.46 -6.61 3.80
C ARG A 285 -16.93 -7.38 2.59
N ILE A 286 -17.50 -8.58 2.81
CA ILE A 286 -18.09 -9.40 1.75
C ILE A 286 -19.21 -8.64 1.04
N GLU A 287 -20.16 -8.09 1.81
CA GLU A 287 -21.30 -7.33 1.27
C GLU A 287 -20.83 -6.11 0.47
N THR A 288 -19.81 -5.41 0.95
CA THR A 288 -19.21 -4.27 0.24
C THR A 288 -18.66 -4.70 -1.12
N ARG A 289 -17.87 -5.78 -1.19
CA ARG A 289 -17.26 -6.23 -2.46
C ARG A 289 -18.27 -6.85 -3.40
N HIS A 290 -19.25 -7.55 -2.87
CA HIS A 290 -20.35 -8.10 -3.67
C HIS A 290 -21.21 -7.00 -4.29
N SER A 291 -21.59 -5.98 -3.51
CA SER A 291 -22.36 -4.83 -4.03
C SER A 291 -21.60 -4.00 -5.08
N GLN A 292 -20.27 -3.97 -5.00
CA GLN A 292 -19.40 -3.35 -6.00
C GLN A 292 -19.19 -4.21 -7.26
N GLY A 293 -19.70 -5.43 -7.31
CA GLY A 293 -19.44 -6.38 -8.40
C GLY A 293 -17.98 -6.87 -8.46
N TRP A 294 -17.32 -6.94 -7.31
CA TRP A 294 -15.94 -7.40 -7.17
C TRP A 294 -15.81 -8.82 -6.67
N ILE A 295 -16.91 -9.36 -6.19
CA ILE A 295 -17.15 -10.77 -5.88
C ILE A 295 -18.48 -11.16 -6.52
N SER A 296 -18.51 -12.27 -7.23
CA SER A 296 -19.68 -12.72 -7.99
C SER A 296 -20.66 -13.52 -7.14
N GLN A 297 -20.17 -14.34 -6.21
CA GLN A 297 -20.98 -15.24 -5.40
C GLN A 297 -20.58 -15.20 -3.94
N VAL A 298 -21.53 -15.51 -3.04
CA VAL A 298 -21.30 -15.48 -1.58
C VAL A 298 -21.93 -16.74 -0.95
N THR A 299 -21.20 -17.38 -0.03
CA THR A 299 -21.71 -18.50 0.76
C THR A 299 -21.11 -18.52 2.16
N ASP A 300 -21.85 -19.09 3.12
CA ASP A 300 -21.39 -19.33 4.50
C ASP A 300 -20.86 -20.78 4.70
N SER A 301 -20.76 -21.58 3.62
CA SER A 301 -20.35 -22.99 3.67
C SER A 301 -19.10 -23.24 2.81
N ALA A 302 -18.05 -23.81 3.42
CA ALA A 302 -16.86 -24.23 2.69
C ALA A 302 -17.20 -25.33 1.65
N GLU A 303 -18.11 -26.24 1.97
CA GLU A 303 -18.60 -27.28 1.04
C GLU A 303 -19.24 -26.62 -0.19
N GLU A 304 -20.13 -25.67 0.01
CA GLU A 304 -20.82 -24.98 -1.09
C GLU A 304 -19.85 -24.14 -1.92
N ALA A 305 -18.90 -23.45 -1.29
CA ALA A 305 -17.87 -22.70 -2.00
C ALA A 305 -17.05 -23.60 -2.94
N VAL A 306 -16.68 -24.79 -2.47
CA VAL A 306 -15.93 -25.77 -3.28
C VAL A 306 -16.81 -26.34 -4.41
N LYS A 307 -18.09 -26.65 -4.17
CA LYS A 307 -19.01 -27.11 -5.20
C LYS A 307 -19.23 -26.09 -6.31
N LEU A 308 -19.41 -24.81 -5.95
CA LEU A 308 -19.54 -23.71 -6.90
C LEU A 308 -18.27 -23.55 -7.74
N ALA A 309 -17.11 -23.65 -7.10
CA ALA A 309 -15.81 -23.55 -7.80
C ALA A 309 -15.62 -24.73 -8.76
N GLN A 310 -15.92 -25.96 -8.35
CA GLN A 310 -15.83 -27.16 -9.22
C GLN A 310 -16.76 -27.06 -10.43
N ALA A 311 -18.00 -26.63 -10.22
CA ALA A 311 -18.96 -26.44 -11.32
C ALA A 311 -18.45 -25.38 -12.34
N ALA A 312 -17.86 -24.28 -11.88
CA ALA A 312 -17.28 -23.27 -12.76
C ALA A 312 -16.06 -23.81 -13.54
N LEU A 313 -15.19 -24.58 -12.87
CA LEU A 313 -14.04 -25.22 -13.52
C LEU A 313 -14.46 -26.20 -14.62
N GLU A 314 -15.49 -27.04 -14.35
CA GLU A 314 -16.06 -27.98 -15.33
C GLU A 314 -16.70 -27.28 -16.52
N ALA A 315 -17.35 -26.14 -16.27
CA ALA A 315 -17.96 -25.30 -17.33
C ALA A 315 -16.91 -24.48 -18.13
N GLY A 316 -15.66 -24.38 -17.65
CA GLY A 316 -14.65 -23.48 -18.23
C GLY A 316 -14.95 -22.01 -18.04
N GLU A 317 -15.73 -21.69 -17.00
CA GLU A 317 -16.12 -20.32 -16.65
C GLU A 317 -15.24 -19.76 -15.53
N SER A 318 -15.03 -18.42 -15.53
CA SER A 318 -14.39 -17.72 -14.44
C SER A 318 -15.41 -17.17 -13.45
N THR A 319 -15.14 -17.28 -12.16
CA THR A 319 -15.99 -16.73 -11.10
C THR A 319 -15.17 -16.48 -9.83
N SER A 320 -15.66 -15.58 -8.98
CA SER A 320 -15.13 -15.36 -7.64
C SER A 320 -16.21 -15.65 -6.58
N ILE A 321 -15.84 -16.41 -5.57
CA ILE A 321 -16.72 -16.88 -4.51
C ILE A 321 -16.17 -16.37 -3.18
N ALA A 322 -16.91 -15.55 -2.46
CA ALA A 322 -16.61 -15.23 -1.08
C ALA A 322 -17.12 -16.33 -0.15
N TYR A 323 -16.24 -16.90 0.62
CA TYR A 323 -16.59 -17.76 1.73
C TYR A 323 -16.60 -16.97 3.03
N HIS A 324 -17.76 -16.81 3.67
CA HIS A 324 -17.86 -16.16 4.97
C HIS A 324 -17.41 -17.14 6.05
N GLY A 325 -16.14 -17.06 6.39
CA GLY A 325 -15.51 -17.95 7.37
C GLY A 325 -14.01 -17.81 7.43
N ASN A 326 -13.38 -18.61 8.27
CA ASN A 326 -11.93 -18.59 8.42
C ASN A 326 -11.25 -19.35 7.29
N ILE A 327 -10.14 -18.80 6.78
CA ILE A 327 -9.35 -19.44 5.71
C ILE A 327 -8.83 -20.82 6.14
N VAL A 328 -8.47 -21.01 7.41
CA VAL A 328 -7.94 -22.30 7.88
C VAL A 328 -9.01 -23.39 7.77
N ASP A 329 -10.25 -23.09 8.17
CA ASP A 329 -11.36 -24.04 8.04
C ASP A 329 -11.63 -24.43 6.57
N LEU A 330 -11.56 -23.45 5.65
CA LEU A 330 -11.66 -23.70 4.21
C LEU A 330 -10.55 -24.60 3.70
N LEU A 331 -9.29 -24.31 4.07
CA LEU A 331 -8.13 -25.07 3.59
C LEU A 331 -8.10 -26.49 4.18
N GLU A 332 -8.51 -26.68 5.44
CA GLU A 332 -8.65 -27.99 6.04
C GLU A 332 -9.72 -28.82 5.31
N TYR A 333 -10.89 -28.21 5.03
CA TYR A 333 -11.94 -28.85 4.22
C TYR A 333 -11.43 -29.28 2.83
N VAL A 334 -10.74 -28.37 2.13
CA VAL A 334 -10.15 -28.61 0.81
C VAL A 334 -9.12 -29.75 0.86
N ASN A 335 -8.28 -29.77 1.91
CA ASN A 335 -7.26 -30.80 2.10
C ASN A 335 -7.86 -32.19 2.40
N GLU A 336 -8.89 -32.25 3.23
CA GLU A 336 -9.61 -33.49 3.61
C GLU A 336 -10.37 -34.09 2.40
N HIS A 337 -10.99 -33.24 1.59
CA HIS A 337 -11.76 -33.66 0.41
C HIS A 337 -10.92 -33.79 -0.87
N GLN A 338 -9.58 -33.67 -0.75
CA GLN A 338 -8.61 -33.82 -1.84
C GLN A 338 -8.89 -32.94 -3.07
N VAL A 339 -9.41 -31.73 -2.84
CA VAL A 339 -9.63 -30.75 -3.89
C VAL A 339 -8.30 -30.20 -4.38
N HIS A 340 -8.05 -30.27 -5.69
CA HIS A 340 -6.82 -29.74 -6.26
C HIS A 340 -6.87 -28.21 -6.36
N VAL A 341 -5.96 -27.54 -5.66
CA VAL A 341 -5.75 -26.08 -5.70
C VAL A 341 -4.49 -25.79 -6.51
N HIS A 342 -4.61 -24.98 -7.55
CA HIS A 342 -3.48 -24.65 -8.42
C HIS A 342 -2.60 -23.55 -7.79
N LEU A 343 -3.22 -22.46 -7.36
CA LEU A 343 -2.56 -21.30 -6.75
C LEU A 343 -3.16 -21.01 -5.38
N LEU A 344 -2.33 -20.78 -4.39
CA LEU A 344 -2.74 -20.47 -3.02
C LEU A 344 -1.95 -19.29 -2.49
N SER A 345 -2.62 -18.38 -1.82
CA SER A 345 -1.99 -17.27 -1.11
C SER A 345 -2.80 -16.86 0.12
N ASP A 346 -2.32 -15.88 0.86
CA ASP A 346 -3.04 -15.20 1.94
C ASP A 346 -2.81 -13.69 1.84
N GLN A 347 -3.86 -12.90 1.99
CA GLN A 347 -3.77 -11.44 1.92
C GLN A 347 -4.48 -10.74 3.11
N THR A 348 -4.59 -11.42 4.24
CA THR A 348 -4.97 -10.80 5.52
C THR A 348 -3.85 -9.86 6.01
N SER A 349 -4.16 -8.98 6.96
CA SER A 349 -3.17 -8.01 7.47
C SER A 349 -2.20 -8.65 8.48
N CYS A 350 -1.45 -9.68 8.05
CA CYS A 350 -0.53 -10.43 8.91
C CYS A 350 0.66 -9.61 9.43
N HIS A 351 0.90 -8.40 8.92
CA HIS A 351 1.94 -7.51 9.45
C HIS A 351 1.61 -6.95 10.85
N ASN A 352 0.36 -7.08 11.30
CA ASN A 352 -0.13 -6.69 12.61
C ASN A 352 -1.11 -7.73 13.19
N VAL A 353 -0.72 -9.01 13.16
CA VAL A 353 -1.55 -10.14 13.58
C VAL A 353 -2.14 -9.98 14.98
N TYR A 354 -1.37 -9.39 15.90
CA TYR A 354 -1.76 -9.20 17.31
C TYR A 354 -2.54 -7.91 17.57
N ASP A 355 -2.76 -7.09 16.56
CA ASP A 355 -3.55 -5.86 16.63
C ASP A 355 -4.81 -5.92 15.73
N GLY A 356 -5.31 -7.11 15.50
CA GLY A 356 -6.56 -7.37 14.80
C GLY A 356 -6.44 -7.60 13.30
N GLY A 357 -5.23 -7.70 12.75
CA GLY A 357 -5.01 -7.98 11.34
C GLY A 357 -5.30 -9.43 10.94
N TYR A 358 -5.38 -10.34 11.92
CA TYR A 358 -5.64 -11.77 11.74
C TYR A 358 -6.72 -12.24 12.71
N CYS A 359 -7.67 -13.04 12.25
CA CYS A 359 -8.77 -13.57 13.07
C CYS A 359 -8.49 -15.03 13.44
N PRO A 360 -8.42 -15.37 14.74
CA PRO A 360 -8.26 -16.74 15.18
C PRO A 360 -9.40 -17.67 14.73
N VAL A 361 -9.06 -18.91 14.48
CA VAL A 361 -10.05 -19.98 14.18
C VAL A 361 -10.92 -20.27 15.40
N GLY A 362 -12.19 -20.60 15.15
CA GLY A 362 -13.13 -21.04 16.19
C GLY A 362 -13.81 -19.91 16.95
N ILE A 363 -13.52 -18.66 16.62
CA ILE A 363 -14.21 -17.49 17.17
C ILE A 363 -14.80 -16.61 16.07
N SER A 364 -15.88 -15.88 16.37
CA SER A 364 -16.45 -14.93 15.42
C SER A 364 -15.62 -13.65 15.32
N PHE A 365 -15.90 -12.86 14.28
CA PHE A 365 -15.28 -11.55 14.11
C PHE A 365 -15.57 -10.60 15.29
N GLU A 366 -16.78 -10.64 15.84
CA GLU A 366 -17.20 -9.87 17.01
C GLU A 366 -16.44 -10.31 18.26
N GLU A 367 -16.31 -11.61 18.49
CA GLU A 367 -15.54 -12.17 19.61
C GLU A 367 -14.06 -11.84 19.49
N ARG A 368 -13.47 -11.90 18.28
CA ARG A 368 -12.11 -11.44 18.02
C ARG A 368 -11.94 -9.98 18.44
N THR A 369 -12.90 -9.11 18.08
CA THR A 369 -12.85 -7.68 18.42
C THR A 369 -12.95 -7.46 19.92
N ARG A 370 -13.82 -8.22 20.61
CA ARG A 370 -13.95 -8.18 22.06
C ARG A 370 -12.66 -8.61 22.76
N LEU A 371 -12.08 -9.74 22.37
CA LEU A 371 -10.83 -10.24 22.97
C LEU A 371 -9.67 -9.28 22.75
N LEU A 372 -9.56 -8.67 21.58
CA LEU A 372 -8.54 -7.67 21.27
C LEU A 372 -8.59 -6.48 22.24
N ALA A 373 -9.79 -6.08 22.69
CA ALA A 373 -9.99 -4.97 23.61
C ALA A 373 -9.83 -5.39 25.07
N GLU A 374 -10.35 -6.55 25.47
CA GLU A 374 -10.56 -6.94 26.87
C GLU A 374 -9.53 -7.96 27.39
N ASP A 375 -9.03 -8.86 26.53
CA ASP A 375 -8.13 -9.97 26.91
C ASP A 375 -7.11 -10.26 25.79
N LYS A 376 -6.13 -9.39 25.67
CA LYS A 376 -5.08 -9.48 24.66
C LYS A 376 -4.21 -10.73 24.82
N GLU A 377 -4.01 -11.24 26.01
CA GLU A 377 -3.20 -12.44 26.23
C GLU A 377 -3.88 -13.67 25.62
N THR A 378 -5.17 -13.85 25.86
CA THR A 378 -5.96 -14.91 25.20
C THR A 378 -6.00 -14.70 23.70
N PHE A 379 -6.17 -13.45 23.23
CA PHE A 379 -6.17 -13.16 21.79
C PHE A 379 -4.85 -13.56 21.13
N HIS A 380 -3.70 -13.18 21.69
CA HIS A 380 -2.38 -13.52 21.16
C HIS A 380 -2.17 -15.04 21.10
N ARG A 381 -2.50 -15.76 22.16
CA ARG A 381 -2.40 -17.23 22.18
C ARG A 381 -3.24 -17.90 21.07
N LEU A 382 -4.48 -17.45 20.88
CA LEU A 382 -5.35 -17.97 19.82
C LEU A 382 -4.81 -17.64 18.40
N VAL A 383 -4.19 -16.48 18.22
CA VAL A 383 -3.49 -16.13 16.97
C VAL A 383 -2.35 -17.10 16.70
N ASP A 384 -1.48 -17.38 17.68
CA ASP A 384 -0.34 -18.29 17.52
C ASP A 384 -0.80 -19.72 17.19
N GLU A 385 -1.83 -20.21 17.88
CA GLU A 385 -2.44 -21.52 17.62
C GLU A 385 -3.02 -21.61 16.20
N THR A 386 -3.64 -20.52 15.75
CA THR A 386 -4.21 -20.45 14.39
C THR A 386 -3.14 -20.38 13.31
N LEU A 387 -2.08 -19.59 13.51
CA LEU A 387 -0.94 -19.54 12.60
C LEU A 387 -0.27 -20.91 12.43
N ALA A 388 -0.18 -21.69 13.53
CA ALA A 388 0.35 -23.04 13.48
C ALA A 388 -0.53 -23.98 12.61
N ARG A 389 -1.85 -23.94 12.78
CA ARG A 389 -2.79 -24.74 11.96
C ARG A 389 -2.73 -24.29 10.49
N HIS A 390 -2.72 -22.98 10.24
CA HIS A 390 -2.64 -22.42 8.89
C HIS A 390 -1.34 -22.88 8.18
N PHE A 391 -0.21 -22.77 8.84
CA PHE A 391 1.05 -23.29 8.33
C PHE A 391 0.98 -24.79 8.00
N ALA A 392 0.44 -25.60 8.90
CA ALA A 392 0.36 -27.06 8.73
C ALA A 392 -0.51 -27.45 7.52
N VAL A 393 -1.65 -26.80 7.32
CA VAL A 393 -2.52 -27.11 6.18
C VAL A 393 -1.93 -26.63 4.84
N ILE A 394 -1.28 -25.45 4.79
CA ILE A 394 -0.57 -25.01 3.59
C ILE A 394 0.56 -25.99 3.24
N LYS A 395 1.31 -26.47 4.24
CA LYS A 395 2.35 -27.47 4.05
C LYS A 395 1.81 -28.80 3.46
N ALA A 396 0.64 -29.22 3.92
CA ALA A 396 -0.03 -30.40 3.38
C ALA A 396 -0.49 -30.23 1.92
N LEU A 397 -1.02 -29.04 1.58
CA LEU A 397 -1.47 -28.71 0.23
C LEU A 397 -0.29 -28.55 -0.74
N THR A 398 0.77 -27.88 -0.33
CA THR A 398 1.98 -27.72 -1.16
C THR A 398 2.67 -29.04 -1.43
N ALA A 399 2.67 -29.97 -0.48
CA ALA A 399 3.15 -31.34 -0.69
C ALA A 399 2.33 -32.13 -1.76
N LYS A 400 1.10 -31.70 -2.06
CA LYS A 400 0.22 -32.26 -3.11
C LYS A 400 0.31 -31.50 -4.45
N GLY A 401 1.23 -30.53 -4.57
CA GLY A 401 1.48 -29.79 -5.81
C GLY A 401 0.81 -28.42 -5.92
N THR A 402 0.16 -27.93 -4.87
CA THR A 402 -0.33 -26.54 -4.81
C THR A 402 0.86 -25.58 -4.77
N TYR A 403 0.86 -24.56 -5.61
CA TYR A 403 1.84 -23.48 -5.54
C TYR A 403 1.37 -22.41 -4.57
N PHE A 404 2.08 -22.25 -3.46
CA PHE A 404 1.85 -21.20 -2.47
C PHE A 404 2.90 -20.09 -2.60
N PHE A 405 2.45 -18.85 -2.48
CA PHE A 405 3.28 -17.66 -2.34
C PHE A 405 2.69 -16.70 -1.30
N ASP A 406 3.55 -16.11 -0.48
CA ASP A 406 3.17 -15.03 0.43
C ASP A 406 2.92 -13.75 -0.39
N TYR A 407 1.73 -13.17 -0.29
CA TYR A 407 1.36 -11.98 -1.06
C TYR A 407 1.87 -10.65 -0.44
N GLY A 408 2.85 -10.69 0.42
CA GLY A 408 3.51 -9.49 0.94
C GLY A 408 2.83 -8.87 2.16
N ASN A 409 2.02 -9.64 2.86
CA ASN A 409 1.39 -9.29 4.13
C ASN A 409 2.19 -9.78 5.36
N ALA A 410 3.37 -10.36 5.13
CA ALA A 410 4.25 -10.94 6.13
C ALA A 410 3.69 -12.19 6.85
N PHE A 411 2.87 -13.02 6.17
CA PHE A 411 2.36 -14.27 6.73
C PHE A 411 3.48 -15.19 7.19
N MET A 412 4.47 -15.49 6.33
CA MET A 412 5.58 -16.38 6.68
C MET A 412 6.40 -15.84 7.86
N LYS A 413 6.63 -14.52 7.90
CA LYS A 413 7.34 -13.88 9.01
C LYS A 413 6.53 -13.97 10.30
N SER A 414 5.20 -13.81 10.23
CA SER A 414 4.31 -13.93 11.39
C SER A 414 4.28 -15.37 11.95
N VAL A 415 4.25 -16.38 11.09
CA VAL A 415 4.40 -17.79 11.48
C VAL A 415 5.75 -18.04 12.15
N TYR A 416 6.84 -17.50 11.61
CA TYR A 416 8.16 -17.61 12.22
C TYR A 416 8.22 -16.93 13.61
N ASP A 417 7.65 -15.73 13.72
CA ASP A 417 7.63 -14.94 14.96
C ASP A 417 6.75 -15.60 16.05
N SER A 418 5.70 -16.35 15.69
CA SER A 418 4.91 -17.16 16.61
C SER A 418 5.65 -18.40 17.16
N GLY A 419 6.90 -18.61 16.74
CA GLY A 419 7.76 -19.67 17.24
C GLY A 419 7.95 -20.89 16.31
N ILE A 420 7.29 -20.91 15.16
CA ILE A 420 7.37 -22.03 14.20
C ILE A 420 8.59 -21.84 13.29
N LYS A 421 9.76 -22.25 13.77
CA LYS A 421 11.04 -22.09 13.06
C LYS A 421 11.15 -22.94 11.79
N GLU A 422 10.36 -23.99 11.68
CA GLU A 422 10.32 -24.90 10.53
C GLU A 422 9.95 -24.17 9.21
N ILE A 423 9.30 -23.01 9.28
CA ILE A 423 8.98 -22.21 8.09
C ILE A 423 10.21 -21.53 7.47
N SER A 424 11.31 -21.36 8.23
CA SER A 424 12.57 -20.86 7.68
C SER A 424 13.32 -21.92 6.90
N LYS A 425 14.09 -21.51 5.87
CA LYS A 425 14.85 -22.46 5.02
C LYS A 425 15.85 -23.32 5.78
N ASN A 426 16.50 -22.76 6.79
CA ASN A 426 17.48 -23.47 7.61
C ASN A 426 16.89 -24.07 8.91
N GLY A 427 15.62 -23.82 9.22
CA GLY A 427 14.95 -24.29 10.44
C GLY A 427 15.42 -23.61 11.74
N LEU A 428 16.26 -22.58 11.66
CA LEU A 428 16.90 -21.92 12.81
C LEU A 428 16.56 -20.44 12.89
N ASP A 429 16.86 -19.72 11.82
CA ASP A 429 16.61 -18.28 11.72
C ASP A 429 16.01 -17.91 10.35
N ASP A 430 15.59 -16.68 10.20
CA ASP A 430 14.93 -16.18 8.99
C ASP A 430 15.87 -15.44 8.01
N LYS A 431 17.20 -15.51 8.24
CA LYS A 431 18.18 -14.76 7.44
C LYS A 431 18.27 -15.25 6.00
N ASP A 432 18.11 -16.58 5.81
CA ASP A 432 18.13 -17.21 4.50
C ASP A 432 16.75 -17.21 3.81
N GLY A 433 15.74 -16.60 4.46
CA GLY A 433 14.34 -16.57 4.00
C GLY A 433 13.55 -17.81 4.39
N PHE A 434 12.42 -18.03 3.71
CA PHE A 434 11.40 -19.01 4.07
C PHE A 434 11.31 -20.15 3.05
N ILE A 435 10.69 -21.27 3.45
CA ILE A 435 10.51 -22.47 2.60
C ILE A 435 9.60 -22.21 1.39
N TRP A 436 8.75 -21.20 1.45
CA TRP A 436 7.96 -20.72 0.32
C TRP A 436 8.42 -19.33 -0.08
N PRO A 437 8.24 -18.93 -1.35
CA PRO A 437 8.60 -17.59 -1.79
C PRO A 437 7.57 -16.55 -1.39
N SER A 438 8.03 -15.29 -1.30
CA SER A 438 7.11 -14.16 -1.46
C SER A 438 6.75 -14.01 -2.95
N TYR A 439 5.60 -13.36 -3.23
CA TYR A 439 5.20 -13.10 -4.62
C TYR A 439 6.22 -12.27 -5.41
N VAL A 440 7.04 -11.46 -4.74
CA VAL A 440 8.12 -10.72 -5.40
C VAL A 440 9.33 -11.61 -5.65
N GLU A 441 9.68 -12.52 -4.73
CA GLU A 441 10.86 -13.37 -4.85
C GLU A 441 10.84 -14.21 -6.13
N ASP A 442 9.72 -14.89 -6.41
CA ASP A 442 9.58 -15.80 -7.55
C ASP A 442 8.89 -15.18 -8.76
N ILE A 443 7.92 -14.28 -8.54
CA ILE A 443 7.01 -13.85 -9.60
C ILE A 443 7.32 -12.42 -10.05
N MET A 444 7.02 -11.42 -9.19
CA MET A 444 7.07 -10.02 -9.62
C MET A 444 8.50 -9.51 -9.81
N GLY A 445 9.46 -10.00 -9.02
CA GLY A 445 10.87 -9.64 -9.16
C GLY A 445 11.40 -10.02 -10.53
N PRO A 446 11.52 -11.33 -10.84
CA PRO A 446 12.10 -11.78 -12.12
C PRO A 446 11.24 -11.46 -13.36
N MET A 447 9.92 -11.47 -13.23
CA MET A 447 9.02 -11.33 -14.39
C MET A 447 8.69 -9.87 -14.73
N LEU A 448 8.85 -8.94 -13.76
CA LEU A 448 8.46 -7.54 -13.90
C LEU A 448 9.53 -6.55 -13.40
N PHE A 449 9.90 -6.58 -12.11
CA PHE A 449 10.75 -5.54 -11.50
C PHE A 449 12.16 -5.51 -12.06
N ASP A 450 12.75 -6.65 -12.37
CA ASP A 450 14.08 -6.74 -12.99
C ASP A 450 14.09 -6.09 -14.40
N TYR A 451 12.94 -6.07 -15.10
CA TYR A 451 12.75 -5.34 -16.35
C TYR A 451 12.32 -3.88 -16.18
N GLY A 452 12.15 -3.40 -14.94
CA GLY A 452 11.68 -2.05 -14.65
C GLY A 452 10.16 -1.88 -14.72
N TYR A 453 9.39 -2.95 -14.96
CA TYR A 453 7.92 -2.89 -14.91
C TYR A 453 7.45 -2.85 -13.47
N GLY A 454 6.63 -1.87 -13.14
CA GLY A 454 6.06 -1.70 -11.80
C GLY A 454 4.85 -0.77 -11.82
N PRO A 455 4.15 -0.66 -10.69
CA PRO A 455 2.87 0.03 -10.58
C PRO A 455 3.00 1.53 -10.83
N PHE A 456 2.52 1.97 -11.97
CA PHE A 456 2.38 3.37 -12.37
C PHE A 456 0.90 3.73 -12.39
N ARG A 457 0.53 4.83 -11.74
CA ARG A 457 -0.87 5.26 -11.61
C ARG A 457 -1.05 6.72 -11.92
N TRP A 458 -2.28 7.08 -12.31
CA TRP A 458 -2.68 8.46 -12.51
C TRP A 458 -4.10 8.73 -12.04
N VAL A 459 -4.35 9.99 -11.70
CA VAL A 459 -5.64 10.51 -11.25
C VAL A 459 -5.99 11.74 -12.07
N CYS A 460 -7.15 11.73 -12.74
CA CYS A 460 -7.71 12.89 -13.42
C CYS A 460 -8.34 13.81 -12.39
N LEU A 461 -7.65 14.91 -12.06
CA LEU A 461 -8.02 15.81 -10.96
C LEU A 461 -9.27 16.63 -11.23
N SER A 462 -9.70 16.71 -12.50
CA SER A 462 -10.99 17.31 -12.88
C SER A 462 -12.20 16.54 -12.37
N GLY A 463 -12.02 15.25 -12.00
CA GLY A 463 -13.10 14.34 -11.66
C GLY A 463 -13.97 13.92 -12.84
N LYS A 464 -13.64 14.36 -14.06
CA LYS A 464 -14.42 14.05 -15.26
C LYS A 464 -14.04 12.68 -15.84
N HIS A 465 -15.06 11.89 -16.17
CA HIS A 465 -14.87 10.59 -16.80
C HIS A 465 -14.26 10.70 -18.21
N GLU A 466 -14.61 11.74 -18.94
CA GLU A 466 -14.07 12.01 -20.28
C GLU A 466 -12.56 12.21 -20.27
N ASP A 467 -12.02 12.86 -19.22
CA ASP A 467 -10.57 13.02 -19.06
C ASP A 467 -9.90 11.66 -18.82
N LEU A 468 -10.54 10.77 -18.05
CA LEU A 468 -10.03 9.42 -17.84
C LEU A 468 -9.98 8.63 -19.16
N ILE A 469 -11.04 8.66 -19.97
CA ILE A 469 -11.07 8.00 -21.27
C ILE A 469 -9.99 8.58 -22.21
N ALA A 470 -9.79 9.90 -22.19
CA ALA A 470 -8.73 10.53 -23.00
C ALA A 470 -7.33 10.08 -22.57
N THR A 471 -7.11 9.91 -21.25
CA THR A 471 -5.84 9.36 -20.74
C THR A 471 -5.67 7.88 -21.05
N ASP A 472 -6.73 7.08 -21.04
CA ASP A 472 -6.69 5.67 -21.44
C ASP A 472 -6.25 5.54 -22.92
N HIS A 473 -6.82 6.33 -23.82
CA HIS A 473 -6.41 6.36 -25.23
C HIS A 473 -4.95 6.77 -25.39
N ALA A 474 -4.51 7.83 -24.71
CA ALA A 474 -3.12 8.28 -24.77
C ALA A 474 -2.13 7.25 -24.22
N ALA A 475 -2.51 6.50 -23.18
CA ALA A 475 -1.70 5.40 -22.64
C ALA A 475 -1.60 4.25 -23.66
N MET A 476 -2.71 3.82 -24.28
CA MET A 476 -2.69 2.79 -25.33
C MET A 476 -1.85 3.19 -26.54
N GLU A 477 -1.89 4.46 -26.94
CA GLU A 477 -1.02 4.95 -28.03
C GLU A 477 0.48 4.94 -27.67
N ALA A 478 0.83 5.04 -26.39
CA ALA A 478 2.20 5.02 -25.91
C ALA A 478 2.77 3.61 -25.73
N ILE A 479 1.91 2.59 -25.64
CA ILE A 479 2.29 1.20 -25.40
C ILE A 479 2.37 0.45 -26.72
N ASP A 480 3.53 -0.17 -27.02
CA ASP A 480 3.66 -1.13 -28.11
C ASP A 480 3.38 -2.56 -27.60
N PRO A 481 2.19 -3.12 -27.86
CA PRO A 481 1.81 -4.44 -27.34
C PRO A 481 2.59 -5.60 -27.99
N THR A 482 3.43 -5.31 -28.98
CA THR A 482 4.22 -6.33 -29.69
C THR A 482 5.64 -6.47 -29.13
N ARG A 483 6.11 -5.52 -28.33
CA ARG A 483 7.47 -5.48 -27.80
C ARG A 483 7.74 -6.61 -26.80
N ARG A 484 6.85 -6.76 -25.81
CA ARG A 484 6.94 -7.76 -24.74
C ARG A 484 5.53 -8.19 -24.31
N TYR A 485 5.39 -9.37 -23.68
CA TYR A 485 4.09 -9.81 -23.16
C TYR A 485 3.55 -8.88 -22.06
N GLN A 486 4.42 -8.26 -21.25
CA GLN A 486 4.03 -7.25 -20.25
C GLN A 486 3.33 -6.04 -20.89
N ASP A 487 3.83 -5.56 -22.01
CA ASP A 487 3.20 -4.45 -22.76
C ASP A 487 1.84 -4.86 -23.34
N ARG A 488 1.73 -6.10 -23.85
CA ARG A 488 0.44 -6.65 -24.31
C ARG A 488 -0.56 -6.73 -23.17
N ASP A 489 -0.14 -7.22 -21.99
CA ASP A 489 -0.99 -7.30 -20.81
C ASP A 489 -1.47 -5.91 -20.38
N ASN A 490 -0.58 -4.91 -20.36
CA ASN A 490 -0.91 -3.52 -20.06
C ASN A 490 -1.89 -2.91 -21.08
N TYR A 491 -1.66 -3.13 -22.36
CA TYR A 491 -2.53 -2.65 -23.43
C TYR A 491 -3.95 -3.24 -23.28
N ASN A 492 -4.04 -4.55 -23.11
CA ASN A 492 -5.32 -5.23 -22.90
C ASN A 492 -6.02 -4.76 -21.62
N TRP A 493 -5.25 -4.53 -20.56
CA TRP A 493 -5.76 -4.04 -19.28
C TRP A 493 -6.45 -2.68 -19.42
N ILE A 494 -5.80 -1.71 -20.08
CA ILE A 494 -6.39 -0.38 -20.30
C ILE A 494 -7.56 -0.46 -21.28
N ARG A 495 -7.43 -1.20 -22.38
CA ARG A 495 -8.53 -1.41 -23.37
C ARG A 495 -9.81 -1.89 -22.69
N ASP A 496 -9.68 -2.83 -21.76
CA ASP A 496 -10.83 -3.49 -21.13
C ASP A 496 -11.21 -2.84 -19.76
N ALA A 497 -10.58 -1.73 -19.36
CA ALA A 497 -10.76 -1.10 -18.06
C ALA A 497 -12.20 -0.69 -17.77
N GLU A 498 -12.90 -0.10 -18.75
CA GLU A 498 -14.31 0.28 -18.62
C GLU A 498 -15.22 -0.94 -18.45
N LYS A 499 -15.02 -1.97 -19.26
CA LYS A 499 -15.74 -3.25 -19.16
C LYS A 499 -15.56 -3.88 -17.77
N ASN A 500 -14.38 -3.75 -17.19
CA ASN A 500 -14.04 -4.30 -15.90
C ASN A 500 -14.50 -3.42 -14.71
N GLN A 501 -15.04 -2.23 -14.96
CA GLN A 501 -15.57 -1.33 -13.92
C GLN A 501 -14.59 -1.10 -12.77
N LEU A 502 -13.36 -0.67 -13.11
CA LEU A 502 -12.26 -0.60 -12.14
C LEU A 502 -12.27 0.64 -11.24
N VAL A 503 -13.01 1.70 -11.63
CA VAL A 503 -13.06 2.96 -10.87
C VAL A 503 -13.84 2.77 -9.58
N VAL A 504 -13.21 3.12 -8.45
CA VAL A 504 -13.84 3.26 -7.14
C VAL A 504 -13.33 4.57 -6.54
N GLY A 505 -14.22 5.50 -6.24
CA GLY A 505 -13.87 6.85 -5.81
C GLY A 505 -13.53 7.77 -6.99
N THR A 506 -12.32 8.34 -7.00
CA THR A 506 -11.90 9.28 -8.05
C THR A 506 -11.57 8.62 -9.40
N GLN A 507 -11.58 9.43 -10.47
CA GLN A 507 -11.25 8.99 -11.83
C GLN A 507 -9.75 8.67 -11.93
N ALA A 508 -9.38 7.41 -11.82
CA ALA A 508 -7.99 6.95 -11.76
C ALA A 508 -7.77 5.66 -12.53
N ARG A 509 -6.51 5.41 -12.90
CA ARG A 509 -6.01 4.16 -13.48
C ARG A 509 -4.67 3.76 -12.91
N ILE A 510 -4.35 2.50 -13.11
CA ILE A 510 -3.04 1.89 -12.83
C ILE A 510 -2.67 0.93 -13.96
N LEU A 511 -1.39 0.82 -14.23
CA LEU A 511 -0.80 -0.27 -15.00
C LEU A 511 0.63 -0.53 -14.52
N TYR A 512 1.16 -1.71 -14.82
CA TYR A 512 2.56 -2.03 -14.52
C TYR A 512 3.41 -1.75 -15.76
N GLN A 513 4.07 -0.61 -15.80
CA GLN A 513 4.82 -0.14 -16.93
C GLN A 513 6.30 0.09 -16.60
N ASP A 514 7.15 -0.09 -17.60
CA ASP A 514 8.59 0.16 -17.50
C ASP A 514 8.94 1.66 -17.57
N CYS A 515 10.22 1.98 -17.41
CA CYS A 515 10.72 3.35 -17.38
C CYS A 515 10.27 4.18 -18.60
N MET A 516 10.53 3.71 -19.80
CA MET A 516 10.22 4.46 -21.01
C MET A 516 8.73 4.59 -21.27
N GLY A 517 7.97 3.54 -20.96
CA GLY A 517 6.51 3.59 -21.04
C GLY A 517 5.92 4.62 -20.09
N ARG A 518 6.37 4.67 -18.83
CA ARG A 518 5.94 5.68 -17.85
C ARG A 518 6.25 7.10 -18.34
N VAL A 519 7.46 7.35 -18.83
CA VAL A 519 7.88 8.66 -19.39
C VAL A 519 6.99 9.05 -20.56
N ASN A 520 6.80 8.16 -21.54
CA ASN A 520 6.02 8.44 -22.73
C ASN A 520 4.55 8.71 -22.43
N ILE A 521 3.94 7.92 -21.54
CA ILE A 521 2.55 8.12 -21.10
C ILE A 521 2.41 9.47 -20.39
N ALA A 522 3.31 9.78 -19.45
CA ALA A 522 3.25 11.03 -18.69
C ALA A 522 3.43 12.26 -19.60
N LEU A 523 4.35 12.21 -20.58
CA LEU A 523 4.54 13.28 -21.54
C LEU A 523 3.29 13.49 -22.41
N LYS A 524 2.63 12.42 -22.87
CA LYS A 524 1.36 12.52 -23.62
C LYS A 524 0.27 13.16 -22.75
N PHE A 525 0.15 12.79 -21.49
CA PHE A 525 -0.82 13.44 -20.59
C PHE A 525 -0.52 14.92 -20.41
N ASN A 526 0.75 15.28 -20.17
CA ASN A 526 1.14 16.68 -20.00
C ASN A 526 0.88 17.51 -21.28
N GLU A 527 1.05 16.91 -22.46
CA GLU A 527 0.71 17.55 -23.72
C GLU A 527 -0.81 17.74 -23.90
N LEU A 528 -1.65 16.76 -23.53
CA LEU A 528 -3.11 16.91 -23.56
C LEU A 528 -3.60 18.04 -22.65
N ILE A 529 -2.97 18.19 -21.47
CA ILE A 529 -3.25 19.30 -20.54
C ILE A 529 -2.85 20.63 -21.16
N ARG A 530 -1.65 20.73 -21.76
CA ARG A 530 -1.15 21.91 -22.47
C ARG A 530 -2.06 22.35 -23.59
N GLN A 531 -2.66 21.41 -24.30
CA GLN A 531 -3.64 21.64 -25.35
C GLN A 531 -5.06 22.00 -24.83
N GLY A 532 -5.26 21.96 -23.52
CA GLY A 532 -6.57 22.21 -22.90
C GLY A 532 -7.61 21.11 -23.16
N LYS A 533 -7.18 19.91 -23.58
CA LYS A 533 -8.07 18.77 -23.86
C LYS A 533 -8.53 18.05 -22.60
N ILE A 534 -7.72 18.05 -21.55
CA ILE A 534 -8.02 17.47 -20.25
C ILE A 534 -7.58 18.43 -19.14
N GLY A 535 -8.13 18.26 -17.95
CA GLY A 535 -7.67 18.96 -16.73
C GLY A 535 -6.34 18.42 -16.19
N PRO A 536 -5.80 19.02 -15.11
CA PRO A 536 -4.57 18.53 -14.48
C PRO A 536 -4.68 17.05 -14.08
N VAL A 537 -3.55 16.35 -14.14
CA VAL A 537 -3.42 14.94 -13.77
C VAL A 537 -2.35 14.79 -12.70
N MET A 538 -2.59 13.99 -11.68
CA MET A 538 -1.56 13.59 -10.73
C MET A 538 -1.10 12.19 -11.04
N ILE A 539 0.19 12.02 -11.33
CA ILE A 539 0.80 10.71 -11.53
C ILE A 539 1.59 10.31 -10.30
N GLY A 540 1.78 9.01 -10.12
CA GLY A 540 2.58 8.44 -9.06
C GLY A 540 2.76 6.95 -9.27
N ARG A 541 3.16 6.26 -8.21
CA ARG A 541 3.24 4.81 -8.20
C ARG A 541 2.84 4.25 -6.85
N ASP A 542 2.62 2.97 -6.78
CA ASP A 542 2.61 2.29 -5.48
C ASP A 542 4.02 2.37 -4.88
N HIS A 543 4.13 2.47 -3.56
CA HIS A 543 5.44 2.40 -2.92
C HIS A 543 6.08 1.01 -3.06
N HIS A 544 5.27 -0.03 -3.16
CA HIS A 544 5.63 -1.34 -3.66
C HIS A 544 5.96 -1.25 -5.16
N ASP A 545 7.21 -1.07 -5.51
CA ASP A 545 7.67 -0.88 -6.89
C ASP A 545 9.13 -1.36 -7.04
N VAL A 546 9.65 -1.19 -8.24
CA VAL A 546 11.04 -1.53 -8.63
C VAL A 546 12.07 -0.90 -7.68
N SER A 547 11.88 0.37 -7.27
CA SER A 547 12.88 1.15 -6.51
C SER A 547 12.39 1.63 -5.14
N GLY A 548 11.12 1.57 -4.86
CA GLY A 548 10.54 2.33 -3.73
C GLY A 548 10.67 1.66 -2.38
N THR A 549 10.93 0.37 -2.33
CA THR A 549 10.83 -0.40 -1.08
C THR A 549 12.03 -1.32 -0.88
N ASP A 550 12.68 -1.15 0.25
CA ASP A 550 13.59 -2.11 0.85
C ASP A 550 12.82 -2.93 1.88
N ALA A 551 12.56 -4.20 1.59
CA ALA A 551 11.85 -5.14 2.43
C ALA A 551 12.41 -6.56 2.19
N PRO A 552 13.25 -7.08 3.10
CA PRO A 552 13.94 -8.36 2.94
C PRO A 552 13.01 -9.55 2.68
N PHE A 553 11.80 -9.48 3.21
CA PHE A 553 10.79 -10.54 3.10
C PHE A 553 9.79 -10.31 1.94
N ARG A 554 9.95 -9.23 1.13
CA ARG A 554 9.05 -8.91 0.04
C ARG A 554 9.79 -8.33 -1.18
N GLU A 555 9.92 -6.98 -1.32
CA GLU A 555 10.44 -6.35 -2.54
C GLU A 555 11.91 -6.62 -2.81
N THR A 556 12.72 -6.81 -1.78
CA THR A 556 14.14 -7.14 -1.92
C THR A 556 14.46 -8.61 -1.65
N SER A 557 13.45 -9.46 -1.54
CA SER A 557 13.62 -10.90 -1.31
C SER A 557 14.32 -11.64 -2.46
N ASN A 558 14.22 -11.11 -3.70
CA ASN A 558 14.95 -11.65 -4.86
C ASN A 558 16.38 -11.08 -5.03
N ILE A 559 16.84 -10.22 -4.13
CA ILE A 559 18.22 -9.72 -4.08
C ILE A 559 19.06 -10.68 -3.24
N LYS A 560 20.02 -11.35 -3.87
CA LYS A 560 20.75 -12.48 -3.26
C LYS A 560 22.25 -12.21 -3.02
N ASP A 561 22.68 -10.96 -3.08
CA ASP A 561 24.06 -10.55 -2.83
C ASP A 561 24.36 -10.20 -1.35
N GLY A 562 23.37 -10.40 -0.47
CA GLY A 562 23.46 -10.10 0.96
C GLY A 562 23.08 -8.65 1.32
N SER A 563 22.74 -7.82 0.36
CA SER A 563 22.37 -6.41 0.58
C SER A 563 20.86 -6.17 0.72
N ASN A 564 20.05 -7.22 0.65
CA ASN A 564 18.60 -7.19 0.82
C ASN A 564 18.14 -6.65 2.20
N VAL A 565 19.05 -6.53 3.16
CA VAL A 565 18.77 -6.00 4.52
C VAL A 565 19.08 -4.52 4.67
N THR A 566 19.57 -3.86 3.62
CA THR A 566 19.82 -2.40 3.64
C THR A 566 18.57 -1.62 3.23
N CYS A 567 18.47 -0.36 3.65
CA CYS A 567 17.40 0.56 3.23
C CYS A 567 17.90 1.68 2.31
N ASP A 568 19.07 1.50 1.70
CA ASP A 568 19.71 2.53 0.89
C ASP A 568 18.91 2.86 -0.37
N MET A 569 18.29 1.86 -1.00
CA MET A 569 17.52 2.07 -2.23
C MET A 569 16.31 2.98 -1.99
N ALA A 570 15.51 2.72 -0.96
CA ALA A 570 14.34 3.54 -0.63
C ALA A 570 14.73 4.97 -0.26
N VAL A 571 15.81 5.15 0.52
CA VAL A 571 16.32 6.48 0.90
C VAL A 571 16.85 7.24 -0.30
N GLN A 572 17.65 6.60 -1.17
CA GLN A 572 18.17 7.24 -2.39
C GLN A 572 17.04 7.57 -3.37
N CYS A 573 16.04 6.68 -3.52
CA CYS A 573 14.87 6.94 -4.34
C CYS A 573 14.14 8.21 -3.87
N TYR A 574 13.84 8.32 -2.57
CA TYR A 574 13.23 9.49 -1.95
C TYR A 574 14.05 10.77 -2.17
N ALA A 575 15.35 10.73 -1.86
CA ALA A 575 16.23 11.89 -2.00
C ALA A 575 16.36 12.35 -3.46
N GLY A 576 16.50 11.41 -4.39
CA GLY A 576 16.63 11.71 -5.81
C GLY A 576 15.34 12.22 -6.45
N ASN A 577 14.18 11.73 -6.02
CA ASN A 577 12.88 12.25 -6.42
C ASN A 577 12.68 13.70 -5.94
N ALA A 578 13.09 14.00 -4.69
CA ALA A 578 13.07 15.35 -4.16
C ALA A 578 14.00 16.29 -4.96
N ALA A 579 15.23 15.85 -5.23
CA ALA A 579 16.21 16.62 -5.98
C ALA A 579 15.77 16.92 -7.43
N ARG A 580 14.89 16.11 -8.00
CA ARG A 580 14.39 16.25 -9.38
C ARG A 580 13.02 16.91 -9.49
N GLY A 581 12.47 17.38 -8.38
CA GLY A 581 11.27 18.21 -8.39
C GLY A 581 9.94 17.47 -8.46
N MET A 582 9.87 16.21 -8.00
CA MET A 582 8.57 15.57 -7.77
C MET A 582 7.70 16.44 -6.86
N SER A 583 6.43 16.58 -7.13
CA SER A 583 5.54 17.51 -6.40
C SER A 583 5.36 17.13 -4.94
N LEU A 584 5.31 15.83 -4.66
CA LEU A 584 5.26 15.23 -3.34
C LEU A 584 6.28 14.11 -3.27
N VAL A 585 7.03 14.03 -2.18
CA VAL A 585 7.90 12.89 -1.87
C VAL A 585 7.59 12.37 -0.47
N ALA A 586 7.61 11.06 -0.31
CA ALA A 586 7.26 10.41 0.95
C ALA A 586 8.22 9.25 1.27
N LEU A 587 8.55 9.09 2.55
CA LEU A 587 9.35 7.97 3.07
C LEU A 587 8.69 7.44 4.36
N HIS A 588 8.51 6.13 4.43
CA HIS A 588 7.77 5.49 5.53
C HIS A 588 8.50 4.26 6.06
N ASN A 589 8.29 3.98 7.34
CA ASN A 589 8.62 2.71 7.96
C ASN A 589 7.45 1.71 7.79
N GLY A 590 7.75 0.45 7.65
CA GLY A 590 6.82 -0.67 7.77
C GLY A 590 6.19 -1.18 6.48
N GLY A 591 5.76 -0.31 5.58
CA GLY A 591 5.35 -0.60 4.21
C GLY A 591 4.46 -1.82 3.94
N GLY A 592 3.54 -2.19 4.81
CA GLY A 592 2.70 -3.39 4.67
C GLY A 592 3.33 -4.68 5.19
N THR A 593 4.63 -4.70 5.49
CA THR A 593 5.32 -5.85 6.12
C THR A 593 5.47 -5.70 7.63
N GLY A 594 5.27 -4.50 8.14
CA GLY A 594 5.33 -4.16 9.56
C GLY A 594 6.53 -3.27 9.94
N ILE A 595 6.40 -2.55 11.04
CA ILE A 595 7.42 -1.67 11.57
C ILE A 595 8.73 -2.44 11.82
N GLY A 596 9.86 -1.85 11.42
CA GLY A 596 11.20 -2.45 11.49
C GLY A 596 11.47 -3.53 10.42
N LYS A 597 10.51 -3.81 9.53
CA LYS A 597 10.61 -4.86 8.50
C LYS A 597 10.71 -4.30 7.08
N ALA A 598 10.49 -3.01 6.89
CA ALA A 598 10.63 -2.34 5.59
C ALA A 598 10.81 -0.84 5.74
N ILE A 599 11.52 -0.24 4.78
CA ILE A 599 11.49 1.21 4.50
C ILE A 599 11.00 1.38 3.08
N ASN A 600 10.06 2.28 2.85
CA ASN A 600 9.48 2.48 1.54
C ASN A 600 9.28 3.97 1.22
N GLY A 601 9.52 4.32 -0.03
CA GLY A 601 9.40 5.66 -0.55
C GLY A 601 8.50 5.73 -1.77
N GLY A 602 7.85 6.87 -1.95
CA GLY A 602 7.01 7.14 -3.10
C GLY A 602 6.96 8.61 -3.45
N PHE A 603 6.26 8.89 -4.54
CA PHE A 603 6.10 10.24 -5.04
C PHE A 603 4.70 10.49 -5.61
N GLY A 604 4.36 11.76 -5.72
CA GLY A 604 3.30 12.27 -6.59
C GLY A 604 3.86 13.40 -7.45
N LEU A 605 3.52 13.41 -8.75
CA LEU A 605 3.86 14.49 -9.66
C LEU A 605 2.57 15.04 -10.30
N VAL A 606 2.33 16.32 -10.09
CA VAL A 606 1.21 17.03 -10.71
C VAL A 606 1.61 17.52 -12.10
N LEU A 607 0.92 17.05 -13.10
CA LEU A 607 1.04 17.49 -14.49
C LEU A 607 0.15 18.71 -14.69
N ASP A 608 0.75 19.83 -15.10
CA ASP A 608 0.08 21.13 -15.26
C ASP A 608 0.13 21.68 -16.70
N GLY A 609 0.67 20.89 -17.63
CA GLY A 609 0.85 21.25 -19.05
C GLY A 609 2.12 22.05 -19.32
N SER A 610 2.90 22.43 -18.33
CA SER A 610 4.13 23.24 -18.54
C SER A 610 5.29 22.41 -19.09
N HIS A 611 6.20 23.08 -19.82
CA HIS A 611 7.44 22.47 -20.30
C HIS A 611 8.40 22.11 -19.15
N ARG A 612 8.32 22.82 -18.04
CA ARG A 612 9.06 22.46 -16.83
C ARG A 612 8.72 21.05 -16.36
N ILE A 613 7.44 20.68 -16.40
CA ILE A 613 7.00 19.33 -16.02
C ILE A 613 7.50 18.28 -17.02
N ASP A 614 7.62 18.58 -18.32
CA ASP A 614 8.22 17.65 -19.28
C ASP A 614 9.66 17.26 -18.89
N GLU A 615 10.46 18.20 -18.42
CA GLU A 615 11.85 17.93 -17.98
C GLU A 615 11.89 17.14 -16.65
N ILE A 616 10.97 17.42 -15.72
CA ILE A 616 10.83 16.65 -14.49
C ILE A 616 10.41 15.20 -14.82
N ILE A 617 9.44 14.99 -15.70
CA ILE A 617 9.01 13.66 -16.15
C ILE A 617 10.21 12.85 -16.64
N LYS A 618 10.99 13.41 -17.58
CA LYS A 618 12.13 12.71 -18.19
C LYS A 618 13.19 12.32 -17.17
N SER A 619 13.55 13.22 -16.24
CA SER A 619 14.64 12.98 -15.29
C SER A 619 14.19 12.21 -14.06
N ALA A 620 13.06 12.58 -13.46
CA ALA A 620 12.63 12.03 -12.18
C ALA A 620 12.02 10.62 -12.30
N ILE A 621 11.21 10.36 -13.36
CA ILE A 621 10.66 9.02 -13.60
C ILE A 621 11.77 8.04 -13.99
N SER A 622 12.75 8.48 -14.80
CA SER A 622 13.91 7.63 -15.14
C SER A 622 14.72 7.29 -13.89
N TRP A 623 15.00 8.26 -13.04
CA TRP A 623 15.66 8.02 -11.74
C TRP A 623 14.85 7.05 -10.87
N ASP A 624 13.57 7.33 -10.67
CA ASP A 624 12.71 6.54 -9.78
C ASP A 624 12.67 5.06 -10.22
N THR A 625 12.55 4.79 -11.51
CA THR A 625 12.47 3.42 -12.02
C THR A 625 13.85 2.76 -12.12
N MET A 626 14.80 3.43 -12.76
CA MET A 626 16.10 2.83 -13.09
C MET A 626 17.04 2.70 -11.90
N GLY A 627 16.81 3.45 -10.81
CA GLY A 627 17.52 3.26 -9.55
C GLY A 627 17.32 1.84 -8.98
N GLY A 628 16.12 1.29 -9.06
CA GLY A 628 15.83 -0.08 -8.64
C GLY A 628 16.37 -1.13 -9.61
N VAL A 629 16.30 -0.87 -10.92
CA VAL A 629 16.95 -1.74 -11.91
C VAL A 629 18.46 -1.77 -11.69
N ALA A 630 19.09 -0.62 -11.45
CA ALA A 630 20.53 -0.54 -11.16
C ALA A 630 20.90 -1.35 -9.90
N ARG A 631 20.07 -1.27 -8.86
CA ARG A 631 20.25 -2.03 -7.63
C ARG A 631 20.17 -3.54 -7.86
N ARG A 632 19.16 -3.99 -8.62
CA ARG A 632 18.93 -5.41 -8.96
C ARG A 632 20.00 -5.93 -9.92
N ASN A 633 20.40 -5.15 -10.90
CA ASN A 633 21.53 -5.44 -11.78
C ASN A 633 22.82 -5.63 -10.99
N TRP A 634 23.11 -4.73 -10.03
CA TRP A 634 24.32 -4.86 -9.20
C TRP A 634 24.28 -6.11 -8.30
N ALA A 635 23.10 -6.54 -7.91
CA ALA A 635 22.89 -7.81 -7.19
C ALA A 635 22.99 -9.05 -8.10
N ARG A 636 23.26 -8.89 -9.38
CA ARG A 636 23.43 -9.95 -10.40
C ARG A 636 22.12 -10.63 -10.80
N ASN A 637 20.99 -9.94 -10.72
CA ASN A 637 19.74 -10.43 -11.29
C ASN A 637 19.82 -10.37 -12.81
N ASP A 638 19.70 -11.50 -13.51
CA ASP A 638 19.95 -11.63 -14.96
C ASP A 638 19.13 -10.64 -15.81
N HIS A 639 17.82 -10.56 -15.59
CA HIS A 639 16.95 -9.66 -16.37
C HIS A 639 17.20 -8.18 -16.05
N ALA A 640 17.69 -7.85 -14.85
CA ALA A 640 18.08 -6.50 -14.53
C ALA A 640 19.42 -6.12 -15.20
N ILE A 641 20.34 -7.07 -15.37
CA ILE A 641 21.56 -6.87 -16.16
C ILE A 641 21.21 -6.60 -17.63
N GLU A 642 20.36 -7.43 -18.24
CA GLU A 642 19.87 -7.23 -19.60
C GLU A 642 19.23 -5.84 -19.78
N THR A 643 18.37 -5.47 -18.84
CA THR A 643 17.68 -4.16 -18.85
C THR A 643 18.65 -3.00 -18.71
N ALA A 644 19.65 -3.11 -17.83
CA ALA A 644 20.67 -2.09 -17.64
C ALA A 644 21.57 -1.93 -18.87
N ILE A 645 21.92 -3.02 -19.55
CA ILE A 645 22.67 -2.99 -20.84
C ILE A 645 21.86 -2.28 -21.93
N GLU A 646 20.57 -2.62 -22.06
CA GLU A 646 19.69 -1.96 -23.03
C GLU A 646 19.56 -0.46 -22.73
N TYR A 647 19.33 -0.10 -21.46
CA TYR A 647 19.23 1.28 -21.03
C TYR A 647 20.50 2.09 -21.34
N ASN A 648 21.68 1.56 -21.02
CA ASN A 648 22.96 2.21 -21.30
C ASN A 648 23.15 2.43 -22.80
N ARG A 649 22.71 1.50 -23.66
CA ARG A 649 22.78 1.65 -25.10
C ARG A 649 21.88 2.76 -25.62
N LEU A 650 20.65 2.85 -25.11
CA LEU A 650 19.66 3.84 -25.54
C LEU A 650 19.99 5.26 -25.03
N HIS A 651 20.68 5.36 -23.89
CA HIS A 651 21.02 6.63 -23.24
C HIS A 651 22.53 6.95 -23.28
N ALA A 652 23.23 6.43 -24.28
CA ALA A 652 24.67 6.65 -24.43
C ALA A 652 25.02 8.15 -24.44
N GLY A 653 25.90 8.55 -23.54
CA GLY A 653 26.35 9.94 -23.39
C GLY A 653 25.53 10.79 -22.42
N THR A 654 24.43 10.26 -21.85
CA THR A 654 23.63 10.93 -20.81
C THR A 654 23.61 10.16 -19.50
N ASP A 655 23.25 8.89 -19.55
CA ASP A 655 23.12 8.04 -18.37
C ASP A 655 24.03 6.81 -18.49
N HIS A 656 24.50 6.30 -17.36
CA HIS A 656 25.31 5.10 -17.31
C HIS A 656 25.06 4.30 -16.03
N ILE A 657 24.49 3.09 -16.17
CA ILE A 657 24.37 2.14 -15.08
C ILE A 657 25.59 1.22 -15.09
N THR A 658 26.23 1.05 -13.94
CA THR A 658 27.37 0.13 -13.80
C THR A 658 26.90 -1.33 -13.97
N ILE A 659 27.51 -2.07 -14.88
CA ILE A 659 27.25 -3.48 -15.09
C ILE A 659 28.27 -4.33 -14.33
N PRO A 660 27.84 -5.31 -13.51
CA PRO A 660 28.78 -6.17 -12.78
C PRO A 660 29.47 -7.18 -13.71
N TYR A 661 30.72 -7.52 -13.42
CA TYR A 661 31.30 -8.78 -13.90
C TYR A 661 30.71 -9.94 -13.10
N LEU A 662 30.43 -11.07 -13.77
CA LEU A 662 29.96 -12.28 -13.12
C LEU A 662 31.15 -13.13 -12.69
N ALA A 663 31.09 -13.63 -11.46
CA ALA A 663 32.09 -14.56 -10.95
C ALA A 663 31.96 -15.94 -11.63
N ASP A 664 33.08 -16.65 -11.74
CA ASP A 664 33.04 -18.08 -12.08
C ASP A 664 32.55 -18.87 -10.84
N GLU A 665 31.35 -19.40 -10.95
CA GLU A 665 30.65 -20.09 -9.88
C GLU A 665 31.40 -21.33 -9.39
N ASP A 666 32.03 -22.08 -10.31
CA ASP A 666 32.74 -23.32 -9.97
C ASP A 666 34.04 -22.99 -9.23
N LEU A 667 34.77 -21.95 -9.67
CA LEU A 667 35.97 -21.51 -8.94
C LEU A 667 35.63 -21.01 -7.54
N VAL A 668 34.53 -20.28 -7.38
CA VAL A 668 34.07 -19.78 -6.07
C VAL A 668 33.71 -20.96 -5.16
N LYS A 669 32.90 -21.92 -5.65
CA LYS A 669 32.53 -23.14 -4.89
C LYS A 669 33.74 -23.95 -4.47
N GLU A 670 34.67 -24.18 -5.38
CA GLU A 670 35.92 -24.94 -5.08
C GLU A 670 36.76 -24.24 -4.02
N ALA A 671 36.87 -22.91 -4.11
CA ALA A 671 37.63 -22.12 -3.13
C ALA A 671 36.98 -22.15 -1.73
N VAL A 672 35.66 -22.03 -1.66
CA VAL A 672 34.89 -22.07 -0.39
C VAL A 672 34.96 -23.46 0.23
N GLN A 673 34.79 -24.53 -0.55
CA GLN A 673 34.92 -25.94 -0.05
C GLN A 673 36.29 -26.25 0.59
N LYS A 674 37.33 -25.54 0.21
CA LYS A 674 38.65 -25.68 0.83
C LYS A 674 38.78 -24.99 2.19
N LEU A 675 37.85 -24.11 2.55
CA LEU A 675 37.85 -23.38 3.83
C LEU A 675 36.99 -24.07 4.90
N PHE A 676 35.99 -24.83 4.49
CA PHE A 676 35.05 -25.56 5.34
C PHE A 676 35.10 -27.07 5.09
#